data_28392a6a3adc6cf47e5b2ac8535c6b22
#
_entry.id   28392a6a3adc6cf47e5b2ac8535c6b22
#
_cell.length_a   1.000
_cell.length_b   1.000
_cell.length_c   1.000
_cell.angle_alpha   90.00
_cell.angle_beta   90.00
_cell.angle_gamma   90.00
#
_symmetry.space_group_name_H-M   'P 1'
#
loop_
_entity.id
_entity.type
_entity.pdbx_description
1 polymer ?
#
loop_
_entity_poly.entity_id
_entity_poly.type
_entity_poly.pdbx_seq_one_letter_code
_entity_poly.pdbx_strand_id
1 'polypeptide(L)'
;MYNPFDKFTEASVKKPITAILIFILIFFGGIFLMVNYISADVSRSSFYPENDVTRLLTEIDNEYNEQNLDLLRALTPLESNGLDNPLNWEKLAKIEAIMMSDNSSLEFQEPIFGGQSVAGPASLAMIYSTVVYPEETKLWIDETQVAFDAFINALENGNNSEINDSLNLSIEKVDSIPLPPEITSESLKSWKVNSTEWVNPLIEGINSTKMLSDFDEYLSSINLLVNNNSADSEIEQKWIYGVSLNVRIKLNILNVIQEIDFAGSVLGSIPTYDEKGSEIEFSQRTSSATIGVINLAISTSDLETEKIIEISKSLENNITTELSLDENSKVIIFGFNRFTEASASASSKESPMLTSLAILLLGIILWTRFRSIRETMMVITCTALTIPITFGVASYLFKVTFNPAMFSIPVLVLAIGVDYGLHVVARYREEAVHEARKLGIDEHTQPLSVLEKSSRKKAILNGSLLTSAALIVAITTDVVGFMSFNISNQKFLRDFGTTIAIGLLFVYLSSITVLPALLSLIPPKSKTVITRKTFPISNIQSIEETSFSKFIGNVVDKKARVVWVVVILMTIPMLWGMTLLKPGFDTRDQLVEDEEGVVGAFVTLNDQFASSPSPIYFIIDSKDNSTVLSPDGLEAYYDAMNLLSNDQKISDDITSLWTELTKYSINAENATFSELLTRIEAKEDIAFTELSTWILENEEGFELASPYLSDNQKQMVIRFQAAILDWEASVELEENLNNKLSNLTNDNFTYAFTGDDLIIGMVTEEISTNSVVSTAIVSVIILIMLITINFFDNKDPIRGAVMALPLFIVVCWVYGMLGLFGFLLNAQVVTIGALTLGLGVDYSVHFGTRMEEEAELNPNGSIAEWTSKTVCTTGRAMGAAALTTAGGFSVLLLSSLEPLKLMGISFAIAISMALISSLTLLPTLLGPRLKKHSEQE
;
A
#
# COMPACT_ATOMS: atom_id res chain seq x y z
N MET A 1 -39.58 -18.24 10.47
CA MET A 1 -38.38 -18.98 9.99
C MET A 1 -37.75 -19.82 11.10
N TYR A 2 -37.39 -21.11 10.83
CA TYR A 2 -36.63 -21.92 11.78
C TYR A 2 -35.15 -21.49 11.76
N ASN A 3 -34.67 -20.98 12.92
CA ASN A 3 -33.25 -20.63 13.07
C ASN A 3 -32.56 -21.76 13.84
N PRO A 4 -31.52 -22.40 13.27
CA PRO A 4 -30.77 -23.48 13.93
C PRO A 4 -30.08 -23.03 15.21
N PHE A 5 -29.82 -21.71 15.40
CA PHE A 5 -29.15 -21.15 16.55
C PHE A 5 -30.06 -20.81 17.73
N ASP A 6 -31.39 -20.96 17.58
CA ASP A 6 -32.34 -20.65 18.65
C ASP A 6 -32.09 -21.44 19.94
N LYS A 7 -31.65 -22.70 19.80
CA LYS A 7 -31.27 -23.53 20.95
C LYS A 7 -30.09 -22.95 21.74
N PHE A 8 -29.14 -22.32 21.06
CA PHE A 8 -27.99 -21.66 21.72
C PHE A 8 -28.45 -20.42 22.46
N THR A 9 -29.33 -19.62 21.86
CA THR A 9 -29.93 -18.45 22.48
C THR A 9 -30.72 -18.85 23.75
N GLU A 10 -31.57 -19.89 23.66
CA GLU A 10 -32.27 -20.42 24.83
C GLU A 10 -31.32 -20.89 25.94
N ALA A 11 -30.29 -21.64 25.60
CA ALA A 11 -29.30 -22.16 26.54
C ALA A 11 -28.57 -21.01 27.24
N SER A 12 -28.25 -19.95 26.50
CA SER A 12 -27.53 -18.80 27.02
C SER A 12 -28.36 -17.99 28.05
N VAL A 13 -29.64 -17.81 27.83
CA VAL A 13 -30.55 -17.13 28.76
C VAL A 13 -30.84 -18.02 29.97
N LYS A 14 -30.96 -19.35 29.81
CA LYS A 14 -31.18 -20.33 30.87
C LYS A 14 -29.95 -20.45 31.76
N LYS A 15 -28.73 -20.51 31.17
CA LYS A 15 -27.43 -20.70 31.91
C LYS A 15 -26.44 -19.59 31.52
N PRO A 16 -26.70 -18.35 31.93
CA PRO A 16 -25.92 -17.21 31.44
C PRO A 16 -24.44 -17.22 31.83
N ILE A 17 -24.14 -17.67 33.06
CA ILE A 17 -22.74 -17.75 33.52
C ILE A 17 -21.95 -18.76 32.67
N THR A 18 -22.53 -19.89 32.33
CA THR A 18 -21.90 -20.90 31.48
C THR A 18 -21.64 -20.36 30.06
N ALA A 19 -22.60 -19.66 29.49
CA ALA A 19 -22.43 -19.04 28.19
C ALA A 19 -21.28 -18.02 28.14
N ILE A 20 -21.20 -17.18 29.19
CA ILE A 20 -20.13 -16.20 29.31
C ILE A 20 -18.75 -16.87 29.51
N LEU A 21 -18.67 -17.92 30.35
CA LEU A 21 -17.43 -18.65 30.57
C LEU A 21 -16.93 -19.36 29.29
N ILE A 22 -17.83 -19.97 28.54
CA ILE A 22 -17.50 -20.55 27.21
C ILE A 22 -16.95 -19.49 26.28
N PHE A 23 -17.59 -18.33 26.21
CA PHE A 23 -17.14 -17.25 25.36
C PHE A 23 -15.78 -16.70 25.77
N ILE A 24 -15.53 -16.55 27.10
CA ILE A 24 -14.23 -16.15 27.63
C ILE A 24 -13.16 -17.20 27.26
N LEU A 25 -13.47 -18.48 27.33
CA LEU A 25 -12.55 -19.52 26.88
C LEU A 25 -12.23 -19.43 25.39
N ILE A 26 -13.25 -19.19 24.55
CA ILE A 26 -13.06 -18.96 23.10
C ILE A 26 -12.23 -17.70 22.87
N PHE A 27 -12.44 -16.64 23.63
CA PHE A 27 -11.65 -15.40 23.53
C PHE A 27 -10.17 -15.62 23.83
N PHE A 28 -9.84 -16.29 24.93
CA PHE A 28 -8.44 -16.61 25.23
C PHE A 28 -7.84 -17.61 24.24
N GLY A 29 -8.64 -18.56 23.76
CA GLY A 29 -8.25 -19.42 22.64
C GLY A 29 -7.95 -18.63 21.37
N GLY A 30 -8.77 -17.63 21.05
CA GLY A 30 -8.55 -16.73 19.92
C GLY A 30 -7.26 -15.93 20.05
N ILE A 31 -6.97 -15.37 21.23
CA ILE A 31 -5.69 -14.68 21.49
C ILE A 31 -4.52 -15.65 21.31
N PHE A 32 -4.61 -16.86 21.89
CA PHE A 32 -3.56 -17.86 21.74
C PHE A 32 -3.30 -18.20 20.26
N LEU A 33 -4.35 -18.43 19.48
CA LEU A 33 -4.21 -18.68 18.04
C LEU A 33 -3.65 -17.47 17.30
N MET A 34 -4.11 -16.27 17.60
CA MET A 34 -3.62 -15.04 17.00
C MET A 34 -2.12 -14.88 17.24
N VAL A 35 -1.64 -15.03 18.45
CA VAL A 35 -0.23 -14.83 18.81
C VAL A 35 0.68 -15.90 18.19
N ASN A 36 0.22 -17.14 18.06
CA ASN A 36 1.07 -18.24 17.60
C ASN A 36 0.98 -18.53 16.10
N TYR A 37 -0.04 -18.07 15.42
CA TYR A 37 -0.28 -18.43 14.00
C TYR A 37 -0.47 -17.24 13.07
N ILE A 38 -0.52 -16.01 13.57
CA ILE A 38 -0.59 -14.86 12.70
C ILE A 38 0.79 -14.64 12.05
N SER A 39 0.83 -14.72 10.74
CA SER A 39 1.96 -14.25 9.93
C SER A 39 1.60 -12.90 9.33
N ALA A 40 2.52 -11.98 9.33
CA ALA A 40 2.34 -10.67 8.69
C ALA A 40 3.20 -10.61 7.43
N ASP A 41 2.61 -10.12 6.36
CA ASP A 41 3.29 -9.75 5.15
C ASP A 41 2.83 -8.35 4.77
N VAL A 42 3.68 -7.39 4.99
CA VAL A 42 3.45 -5.97 4.69
C VAL A 42 4.29 -5.51 3.50
N SER A 43 4.93 -6.47 2.81
CA SER A 43 5.69 -6.23 1.59
C SER A 43 4.77 -5.85 0.43
N ARG A 44 5.37 -5.24 -0.59
CA ARG A 44 4.69 -4.92 -1.85
C ARG A 44 4.13 -6.18 -2.52
N SER A 45 4.89 -7.28 -2.47
CA SER A 45 4.49 -8.57 -3.04
C SER A 45 3.21 -9.15 -2.42
N SER A 46 2.82 -8.73 -1.20
CA SER A 46 1.55 -9.16 -0.58
C SER A 46 0.31 -8.78 -1.38
N PHE A 47 0.41 -7.79 -2.26
CA PHE A 47 -0.67 -7.34 -3.15
C PHE A 47 -0.66 -8.00 -4.53
N TYR A 48 0.39 -8.76 -4.86
CA TYR A 48 0.53 -9.37 -6.18
C TYR A 48 -0.52 -10.45 -6.44
N PRO A 49 -1.03 -10.56 -7.68
CA PRO A 49 -1.92 -11.64 -8.05
C PRO A 49 -1.16 -12.96 -8.14
N GLU A 50 -1.80 -14.05 -7.82
CA GLU A 50 -1.26 -15.40 -8.04
C GLU A 50 -1.43 -15.79 -9.52
N ASN A 51 -0.48 -15.40 -10.37
CA ASN A 51 -0.44 -15.70 -11.80
C ASN A 51 0.94 -16.21 -12.22
N ASP A 52 1.09 -16.55 -13.51
CA ASP A 52 2.35 -17.08 -14.02
C ASP A 52 3.49 -16.06 -13.97
N VAL A 53 3.21 -14.76 -14.18
CA VAL A 53 4.23 -13.69 -14.16
C VAL A 53 4.76 -13.48 -12.74
N THR A 54 3.90 -13.47 -11.73
CA THR A 54 4.32 -13.37 -10.32
C THR A 54 5.05 -14.62 -9.86
N ARG A 55 4.62 -15.81 -10.33
CA ARG A 55 5.34 -17.05 -10.05
C ARG A 55 6.75 -17.02 -10.62
N LEU A 56 6.90 -16.57 -11.87
CA LEU A 56 8.21 -16.41 -12.50
C LEU A 56 9.11 -15.44 -11.75
N LEU A 57 8.58 -14.31 -11.25
CA LEU A 57 9.36 -13.40 -10.41
C LEU A 57 9.85 -14.09 -9.14
N THR A 58 8.99 -14.85 -8.48
CA THR A 58 9.38 -15.62 -7.28
C THR A 58 10.40 -16.73 -7.59
N GLU A 59 10.31 -17.34 -8.76
CA GLU A 59 11.30 -18.34 -9.23
C GLU A 59 12.66 -17.65 -9.47
N ILE A 60 12.67 -16.47 -10.09
CA ILE A 60 13.90 -15.68 -10.30
C ILE A 60 14.53 -15.30 -8.97
N ASP A 61 13.77 -14.75 -8.03
CA ASP A 61 14.27 -14.36 -6.72
C ASP A 61 14.88 -15.53 -5.92
N ASN A 62 14.41 -16.75 -6.16
CA ASN A 62 14.91 -17.94 -5.46
C ASN A 62 16.03 -18.68 -6.19
N GLU A 63 16.05 -18.69 -7.52
CA GLU A 63 16.90 -19.56 -8.33
C GLU A 63 18.13 -18.82 -8.89
N TYR A 64 17.94 -17.57 -9.24
CA TYR A 64 19.05 -16.73 -9.61
C TYR A 64 19.54 -16.05 -8.33
N ASN A 65 20.73 -16.44 -7.92
CA ASN A 65 21.43 -15.82 -6.81
C ASN A 65 21.68 -14.34 -7.17
N GLU A 66 20.62 -13.55 -7.18
CA GLU A 66 20.82 -12.15 -6.88
C GLU A 66 21.58 -12.20 -5.57
N GLN A 67 22.84 -11.78 -5.64
CA GLN A 67 23.62 -11.59 -4.44
C GLN A 67 22.62 -11.06 -3.45
N ASN A 68 22.43 -11.76 -2.32
CA ASN A 68 21.50 -11.32 -1.29
C ASN A 68 21.97 -9.94 -0.83
N LEU A 69 21.72 -8.93 -1.68
CA LEU A 69 22.21 -7.57 -1.52
C LEU A 69 21.03 -6.68 -1.18
N ASP A 70 21.17 -5.89 -0.15
CA ASP A 70 20.29 -4.73 0.08
C ASP A 70 21.08 -3.46 -0.28
N LEU A 71 20.44 -2.59 -1.06
CA LEU A 71 20.98 -1.29 -1.41
C LEU A 71 20.48 -0.24 -0.41
N LEU A 72 21.34 0.13 0.51
CA LEU A 72 21.08 1.25 1.39
C LEU A 72 21.38 2.56 0.64
N ARG A 73 20.38 3.42 0.52
CA ARG A 73 20.47 4.69 -0.21
C ARG A 73 20.43 5.86 0.73
N ALA A 74 21.50 6.64 0.77
CA ALA A 74 21.57 7.88 1.53
C ALA A 74 21.02 9.04 0.69
N LEU A 75 19.80 9.49 1.01
CA LEU A 75 19.23 10.68 0.40
C LEU A 75 19.77 11.91 1.10
N THR A 76 20.52 12.69 0.36
CA THR A 76 21.24 13.85 0.85
C THR A 76 20.62 15.13 0.29
N PRO A 77 19.97 15.96 1.12
CA PRO A 77 19.52 17.27 0.68
C PRO A 77 20.70 18.14 0.22
N LEU A 78 20.56 18.73 -0.96
CA LEU A 78 21.56 19.64 -1.54
C LEU A 78 21.16 21.08 -1.28
N GLU A 79 22.17 21.93 -1.11
CA GLU A 79 21.98 23.38 -1.04
C GLU A 79 21.69 23.97 -2.43
N SER A 80 21.37 25.27 -2.47
CA SER A 80 21.09 25.96 -3.72
C SER A 80 22.20 25.79 -4.76
N ASN A 81 21.80 25.72 -6.02
CA ASN A 81 22.62 25.45 -7.19
C ASN A 81 23.08 23.99 -7.35
N GLY A 82 22.48 23.04 -6.66
CA GLY A 82 22.71 21.63 -6.90
C GLY A 82 24.19 21.24 -6.95
N LEU A 83 24.60 20.52 -7.99
CA LEU A 83 25.98 20.09 -8.17
C LEU A 83 26.93 21.21 -8.67
N ASP A 84 26.42 22.37 -9.05
CA ASP A 84 27.26 23.55 -9.32
C ASP A 84 27.79 24.19 -8.01
N ASN A 85 27.25 23.79 -6.87
CA ASN A 85 27.69 24.24 -5.56
C ASN A 85 28.81 23.33 -5.01
N PRO A 86 30.03 23.86 -4.83
CA PRO A 86 31.15 23.09 -4.28
C PRO A 86 30.88 22.44 -2.92
N LEU A 87 30.10 23.11 -2.06
CA LEU A 87 29.78 22.58 -0.72
C LEU A 87 28.95 21.28 -0.79
N ASN A 88 28.11 21.14 -1.82
CA ASN A 88 27.37 19.90 -2.02
C ASN A 88 28.29 18.72 -2.37
N TRP A 89 29.32 18.95 -3.19
CA TRP A 89 30.32 17.93 -3.48
C TRP A 89 31.11 17.52 -2.24
N GLU A 90 31.49 18.48 -1.43
CA GLU A 90 32.17 18.22 -0.15
C GLU A 90 31.28 17.38 0.77
N LYS A 91 30.02 17.77 0.89
CA LYS A 91 29.04 17.04 1.71
C LYS A 91 28.86 15.60 1.21
N LEU A 92 28.65 15.42 -0.08
CA LEU A 92 28.47 14.09 -0.69
C LEU A 92 29.72 13.21 -0.49
N ALA A 93 30.90 13.75 -0.77
CA ALA A 93 32.15 13.02 -0.59
C ALA A 93 32.38 12.57 0.86
N LYS A 94 32.08 13.43 1.84
CA LYS A 94 32.17 13.08 3.26
C LYS A 94 31.19 11.96 3.62
N ILE A 95 29.96 12.01 3.13
CA ILE A 95 28.97 10.97 3.38
C ILE A 95 29.43 9.65 2.77
N GLU A 96 29.90 9.65 1.52
CA GLU A 96 30.44 8.47 0.86
C GLU A 96 31.57 7.85 1.69
N ALA A 97 32.49 8.68 2.21
CA ALA A 97 33.58 8.22 3.04
C ALA A 97 33.12 7.60 4.36
N ILE A 98 32.14 8.23 5.03
CA ILE A 98 31.55 7.70 6.25
C ILE A 98 30.87 6.35 5.97
N MET A 99 30.09 6.24 4.87
CA MET A 99 29.42 4.99 4.49
C MET A 99 30.41 3.86 4.21
N MET A 100 31.55 4.15 3.55
CA MET A 100 32.59 3.15 3.30
C MET A 100 33.29 2.66 4.57
N SER A 101 33.47 3.52 5.54
CA SER A 101 34.25 3.24 6.76
C SER A 101 33.41 2.88 7.98
N ASP A 102 32.09 2.85 7.84
CA ASP A 102 31.19 2.61 8.96
C ASP A 102 31.36 1.19 9.53
N ASN A 103 31.78 1.11 10.79
CA ASN A 103 32.07 -0.14 11.47
C ASN A 103 30.85 -1.07 11.58
N SER A 104 29.64 -0.57 11.51
CA SER A 104 28.42 -1.38 11.60
C SER A 104 28.11 -2.10 10.29
N SER A 105 28.52 -1.57 9.16
CA SER A 105 28.29 -2.11 7.82
C SER A 105 29.51 -2.75 7.17
N LEU A 106 30.73 -2.39 7.62
CA LEU A 106 31.99 -2.72 6.93
C LEU A 106 32.19 -4.21 6.63
N GLU A 107 31.79 -5.09 7.56
CA GLU A 107 31.91 -6.56 7.40
C GLU A 107 30.95 -7.11 6.34
N PHE A 108 29.90 -6.38 6.00
CA PHE A 108 28.82 -6.82 5.12
C PHE A 108 28.79 -6.06 3.78
N GLN A 109 29.72 -5.13 3.59
CA GLN A 109 29.81 -4.36 2.36
C GLN A 109 30.26 -5.23 1.18
N GLU A 110 29.50 -5.19 0.09
CA GLU A 110 29.81 -5.92 -1.13
C GLU A 110 30.22 -4.98 -2.26
N PRO A 111 31.33 -5.25 -2.95
CA PRO A 111 31.81 -4.42 -4.03
C PRO A 111 31.05 -4.70 -5.34
N ILE A 112 30.10 -3.86 -5.70
CA ILE A 112 29.31 -3.98 -6.92
C ILE A 112 29.55 -2.85 -7.93
N PHE A 113 29.96 -1.67 -7.48
CA PHE A 113 30.15 -0.49 -8.34
C PHE A 113 31.61 -0.32 -8.75
N GLY A 114 32.04 -1.01 -9.79
CA GLY A 114 33.43 -0.95 -10.24
C GLY A 114 34.45 -1.42 -9.18
N GLY A 115 34.08 -2.43 -8.38
CA GLY A 115 34.90 -2.93 -7.27
C GLY A 115 34.74 -2.18 -5.96
N GLN A 116 33.80 -1.24 -5.88
CA GLN A 116 33.47 -0.51 -4.64
C GLN A 116 32.07 -0.87 -4.15
N SER A 117 31.90 -0.84 -2.83
CA SER A 117 30.62 -1.08 -2.17
C SER A 117 29.72 0.18 -2.12
N VAL A 118 30.30 1.37 -2.31
CA VAL A 118 29.61 2.65 -2.28
C VAL A 118 29.68 3.31 -3.65
N ALA A 119 28.53 3.75 -4.14
CA ALA A 119 28.39 4.53 -5.35
C ALA A 119 27.60 5.81 -5.07
N GLY A 120 28.29 6.93 -5.18
CA GLY A 120 27.71 8.25 -5.13
C GLY A 120 28.33 9.16 -6.18
N PRO A 121 27.91 10.40 -6.28
CA PRO A 121 28.46 11.33 -7.27
C PRO A 121 29.97 11.46 -7.24
N ALA A 122 30.57 11.42 -6.05
CA ALA A 122 32.01 11.59 -5.91
C ALA A 122 32.79 10.33 -6.32
N SER A 123 32.36 9.13 -5.90
CA SER A 123 33.01 7.87 -6.26
C SER A 123 32.86 7.54 -7.73
N LEU A 124 31.68 7.75 -8.32
CA LEU A 124 31.45 7.54 -9.74
C LEU A 124 32.33 8.45 -10.62
N ALA A 125 32.42 9.72 -10.24
CA ALA A 125 33.29 10.65 -10.94
C ALA A 125 34.77 10.24 -10.85
N MET A 126 35.17 9.66 -9.73
CA MET A 126 36.53 9.13 -9.55
C MET A 126 36.78 7.94 -10.48
N ILE A 127 35.91 6.96 -10.47
CA ILE A 127 36.03 5.74 -11.30
C ILE A 127 36.14 6.14 -12.77
N TYR A 128 35.20 6.94 -13.24
CA TYR A 128 35.21 7.36 -14.65
C TYR A 128 36.49 8.11 -15.04
N SER A 129 36.93 9.09 -14.24
CA SER A 129 38.14 9.84 -14.53
C SER A 129 39.39 8.95 -14.61
N THR A 130 39.47 7.93 -13.76
CA THR A 130 40.61 7.01 -13.72
C THR A 130 40.62 6.04 -14.93
N VAL A 131 39.46 5.65 -15.39
CA VAL A 131 39.30 4.69 -16.52
C VAL A 131 39.39 5.41 -17.86
N VAL A 132 38.71 6.54 -18.03
CA VAL A 132 38.60 7.19 -19.34
C VAL A 132 39.78 8.15 -19.62
N TYR A 133 40.30 8.81 -18.57
CA TYR A 133 41.37 9.82 -18.70
C TYR A 133 42.56 9.52 -17.75
N PRO A 134 43.22 8.36 -17.85
CA PRO A 134 44.25 7.98 -16.86
C PRO A 134 45.51 8.88 -16.88
N GLU A 135 45.94 9.29 -18.07
CA GLU A 135 47.15 10.14 -18.23
C GLU A 135 46.92 11.56 -17.75
N GLU A 136 45.81 12.17 -18.13
CA GLU A 136 45.38 13.50 -17.76
C GLU A 136 45.06 13.56 -16.26
N THR A 137 44.36 12.54 -15.75
CA THR A 137 44.01 12.44 -14.33
C THR A 137 45.25 12.36 -13.48
N LYS A 138 46.22 11.56 -13.87
CA LYS A 138 47.52 11.47 -13.19
C LYS A 138 48.28 12.82 -13.17
N LEU A 139 48.31 13.48 -14.33
CA LEU A 139 48.94 14.81 -14.41
C LEU A 139 48.27 15.81 -13.49
N TRP A 140 46.95 15.83 -13.45
CA TRP A 140 46.18 16.72 -12.56
C TRP A 140 46.43 16.40 -11.09
N ILE A 141 46.49 15.11 -10.72
CA ILE A 141 46.81 14.69 -9.36
C ILE A 141 48.19 15.24 -8.93
N ASP A 142 49.21 14.98 -9.73
CA ASP A 142 50.58 15.36 -9.39
C ASP A 142 50.75 16.89 -9.28
N GLU A 143 50.25 17.68 -10.21
CA GLU A 143 50.35 19.14 -10.20
C GLU A 143 49.48 19.78 -9.11
N THR A 144 48.28 19.23 -8.86
CA THR A 144 47.38 19.72 -7.84
C THR A 144 47.88 19.42 -6.44
N GLN A 145 48.50 18.24 -6.22
CA GLN A 145 49.14 17.88 -4.95
C GLN A 145 50.18 18.89 -4.52
N VAL A 146 51.06 19.31 -5.43
CA VAL A 146 52.09 20.30 -5.13
C VAL A 146 51.48 21.63 -4.70
N ALA A 147 50.45 22.06 -5.38
CA ALA A 147 49.74 23.31 -5.04
C ALA A 147 48.97 23.18 -3.72
N PHE A 148 48.41 22.03 -3.45
CA PHE A 148 47.71 21.74 -2.19
C PHE A 148 48.64 21.71 -0.98
N ASP A 149 49.78 21.05 -1.10
CA ASP A 149 50.81 21.03 -0.03
C ASP A 149 51.26 22.45 0.29
N ALA A 150 51.45 23.33 -0.70
CA ALA A 150 51.73 24.72 -0.51
C ALA A 150 50.63 25.47 0.22
N PHE A 151 49.37 25.19 -0.10
CA PHE A 151 48.19 25.77 0.54
C PHE A 151 48.09 25.36 2.03
N ILE A 152 48.24 24.06 2.32
CA ILE A 152 48.26 23.55 3.70
C ILE A 152 49.39 24.19 4.51
N ASN A 153 50.57 24.23 3.97
CA ASN A 153 51.71 24.86 4.63
C ASN A 153 51.48 26.36 4.93
N ALA A 154 50.80 27.05 4.02
CA ALA A 154 50.40 28.43 4.22
C ALA A 154 49.36 28.62 5.32
N LEU A 155 48.40 27.68 5.40
CA LEU A 155 47.39 27.62 6.47
C LEU A 155 48.07 27.38 7.84
N GLU A 156 48.99 26.44 7.94
CA GLU A 156 49.76 26.15 9.16
C GLU A 156 50.54 27.36 9.67
N ASN A 157 51.11 28.13 8.74
CA ASN A 157 51.87 29.34 9.09
C ASN A 157 50.98 30.54 9.44
N GLY A 158 49.67 30.47 9.20
CA GLY A 158 48.69 31.52 9.56
C GLY A 158 48.86 32.83 8.81
N ASN A 159 49.51 32.83 7.65
CA ASN A 159 49.77 34.01 6.84
C ASN A 159 48.75 34.15 5.71
N ASN A 160 47.80 35.06 5.86
CA ASN A 160 46.71 35.27 4.90
C ASN A 160 47.17 35.59 3.48
N SER A 161 48.33 36.24 3.32
CA SER A 161 48.90 36.53 2.00
C SER A 161 49.41 35.25 1.32
N GLU A 162 50.11 34.40 2.06
CA GLU A 162 50.62 33.12 1.55
C GLU A 162 49.49 32.15 1.27
N ILE A 163 48.41 32.19 2.05
CA ILE A 163 47.21 31.40 1.81
C ILE A 163 46.58 31.79 0.46
N ASN A 164 46.42 33.09 0.22
CA ASN A 164 45.86 33.57 -1.05
C ASN A 164 46.77 33.27 -2.25
N ASP A 165 48.11 33.45 -2.06
CA ASP A 165 49.04 33.16 -3.13
C ASP A 165 49.08 31.67 -3.47
N SER A 166 49.02 30.80 -2.47
CA SER A 166 48.98 29.34 -2.64
C SER A 166 47.65 28.87 -3.27
N LEU A 167 46.54 29.49 -2.92
CA LEU A 167 45.27 29.24 -3.55
C LEU A 167 45.28 29.65 -5.03
N ASN A 168 45.80 30.83 -5.35
CA ASN A 168 45.94 31.29 -6.72
C ASN A 168 46.90 30.39 -7.53
N LEU A 169 47.97 29.93 -6.91
CA LEU A 169 48.87 28.95 -7.52
C LEU A 169 48.16 27.62 -7.80
N SER A 170 47.35 27.15 -6.86
CA SER A 170 46.51 25.94 -7.02
C SER A 170 45.58 26.06 -8.21
N ILE A 171 44.88 27.19 -8.34
CA ILE A 171 43.99 27.50 -9.47
C ILE A 171 44.79 27.59 -10.79
N GLU A 172 45.92 28.30 -10.79
CA GLU A 172 46.78 28.46 -11.97
C GLU A 172 47.32 27.09 -12.46
N LYS A 173 47.76 26.26 -11.52
CA LYS A 173 48.23 24.91 -11.85
C LYS A 173 47.15 24.04 -12.49
N VAL A 174 45.96 24.01 -11.93
CA VAL A 174 44.82 23.33 -12.49
C VAL A 174 44.42 23.90 -13.85
N ASP A 175 44.51 25.21 -14.06
CA ASP A 175 44.24 25.87 -15.35
C ASP A 175 45.28 25.57 -16.43
N SER A 176 46.51 25.22 -16.05
CA SER A 176 47.58 24.89 -16.99
C SER A 176 47.51 23.46 -17.55
N ILE A 177 46.70 22.62 -16.98
CA ILE A 177 46.55 21.20 -17.42
C ILE A 177 45.65 21.14 -18.65
N PRO A 178 46.03 20.38 -19.69
CA PRO A 178 45.20 20.19 -20.86
C PRO A 178 43.84 19.59 -20.50
N LEU A 179 42.80 20.14 -21.05
CA LEU A 179 41.43 19.63 -20.83
C LEU A 179 41.11 18.52 -21.83
N PRO A 180 40.39 17.47 -21.41
CA PRO A 180 39.77 16.56 -22.34
C PRO A 180 38.91 17.29 -23.36
N PRO A 181 38.77 16.78 -24.61
CA PRO A 181 38.09 17.46 -25.71
C PRO A 181 36.66 17.90 -25.42
N GLU A 182 35.99 17.20 -24.48
CA GLU A 182 34.58 17.44 -24.14
C GLU A 182 34.35 18.56 -23.13
N ILE A 183 35.41 19.07 -22.48
CA ILE A 183 35.29 20.12 -21.48
C ILE A 183 35.44 21.51 -22.09
N THR A 184 34.40 22.31 -21.98
CA THR A 184 34.39 23.67 -22.52
C THR A 184 35.03 24.69 -21.55
N SER A 185 35.69 25.70 -22.12
CA SER A 185 36.30 26.78 -21.35
C SER A 185 35.27 27.63 -20.59
N GLU A 186 33.99 27.52 -20.94
CA GLU A 186 32.91 28.31 -20.35
C GLU A 186 32.42 27.70 -19.03
N SER A 187 32.31 26.37 -18.98
CA SER A 187 31.99 25.62 -17.75
C SER A 187 33.07 25.81 -16.67
N LEU A 188 34.33 25.91 -17.09
CA LEU A 188 35.45 26.19 -16.21
C LEU A 188 35.40 27.58 -15.59
N LYS A 189 34.97 28.58 -16.37
CA LYS A 189 34.86 29.97 -15.87
C LYS A 189 33.76 30.11 -14.81
N SER A 190 32.64 29.55 -15.05
CA SER A 190 31.52 29.55 -14.10
C SER A 190 31.96 28.92 -12.78
N TRP A 191 32.59 27.76 -12.86
CA TRP A 191 33.11 27.10 -11.67
C TRP A 191 34.18 27.90 -10.91
N LYS A 192 35.10 28.54 -11.60
CA LYS A 192 36.17 29.38 -11.00
C LYS A 192 35.59 30.54 -10.19
N VAL A 193 34.51 31.15 -10.63
CA VAL A 193 33.78 32.19 -9.90
C VAL A 193 33.17 31.61 -8.63
N ASN A 194 32.49 30.49 -8.73
CA ASN A 194 31.80 29.86 -7.59
C ASN A 194 32.77 29.35 -6.52
N SER A 195 33.90 28.78 -6.93
CA SER A 195 34.93 28.32 -5.97
C SER A 195 35.62 29.48 -5.23
N THR A 196 35.79 30.64 -5.87
CA THR A 196 36.36 31.81 -5.25
C THR A 196 35.44 32.41 -4.19
N GLU A 197 34.14 32.42 -4.42
CA GLU A 197 33.15 32.84 -3.43
C GLU A 197 33.11 31.92 -2.19
N TRP A 198 33.40 30.67 -2.38
CA TRP A 198 33.42 29.69 -1.28
C TRP A 198 34.70 29.77 -0.43
N VAL A 199 35.83 29.99 -1.07
CA VAL A 199 37.14 29.99 -0.38
C VAL A 199 37.45 31.34 0.28
N ASN A 200 37.00 32.46 -0.28
CA ASN A 200 37.21 33.76 0.28
C ASN A 200 36.69 33.96 1.72
N PRO A 201 35.44 33.49 2.07
CA PRO A 201 35.01 33.55 3.47
C PRO A 201 35.84 32.69 4.42
N LEU A 202 36.45 31.61 3.94
CA LEU A 202 37.36 30.77 4.72
C LEU A 202 38.65 31.50 5.02
N ILE A 203 39.11 32.40 4.14
CA ILE A 203 40.34 33.17 4.31
C ILE A 203 40.12 34.42 5.18
N GLU A 204 38.95 35.04 5.10
CA GLU A 204 38.70 36.39 5.65
C GLU A 204 38.32 36.43 7.14
N GLY A 205 38.11 35.36 7.83
CA GLY A 205 37.63 35.52 9.21
C GLY A 205 37.76 34.35 10.16
N ILE A 206 38.50 33.35 9.82
CA ILE A 206 38.51 32.10 10.61
C ILE A 206 39.89 31.91 11.26
N ASN A 207 39.86 31.48 12.51
CA ASN A 207 41.03 30.99 13.21
C ASN A 207 41.69 29.86 12.40
N SER A 208 42.90 30.09 11.93
CA SER A 208 43.65 29.17 11.08
C SER A 208 43.72 27.73 11.62
N THR A 209 43.78 27.59 12.94
CA THR A 209 43.83 26.28 13.61
C THR A 209 42.53 25.49 13.46
N LYS A 210 41.38 26.16 13.51
CA LYS A 210 40.09 25.47 13.31
C LYS A 210 39.90 25.05 11.84
N MET A 211 40.29 25.87 10.93
CA MET A 211 40.26 25.64 9.50
C MET A 211 41.15 24.48 9.08
N LEU A 212 42.32 24.35 9.66
CA LEU A 212 43.20 23.18 9.47
C LEU A 212 42.54 21.89 9.99
N SER A 213 41.96 21.95 11.17
CA SER A 213 41.26 20.79 11.74
C SER A 213 40.06 20.33 10.86
N ASP A 214 39.26 21.27 10.41
CA ASP A 214 38.11 21.01 9.56
C ASP A 214 38.54 20.49 8.17
N PHE A 215 39.67 20.98 7.67
CA PHE A 215 40.25 20.54 6.40
C PHE A 215 40.93 19.16 6.50
N ASP A 216 41.65 18.89 7.60
CA ASP A 216 42.22 17.57 7.88
C ASP A 216 41.16 16.50 8.07
N GLU A 217 40.04 16.82 8.70
CA GLU A 217 38.89 15.95 8.84
C GLU A 217 38.25 15.63 7.47
N TYR A 218 38.11 16.65 6.63
CA TYR A 218 37.63 16.48 5.25
C TYR A 218 38.58 15.61 4.41
N LEU A 219 39.87 15.87 4.45
CA LEU A 219 40.88 15.08 3.73
C LEU A 219 40.96 13.64 4.25
N SER A 220 40.84 13.46 5.56
CA SER A 220 40.81 12.14 6.16
C SER A 220 39.57 11.35 5.72
N SER A 221 38.44 12.01 5.63
CA SER A 221 37.17 11.39 5.15
C SER A 221 37.24 10.99 3.68
N ILE A 222 37.90 11.80 2.84
CA ILE A 222 38.14 11.47 1.44
C ILE A 222 39.20 10.37 1.29
N ASN A 223 40.24 10.33 2.12
CA ASN A 223 41.23 9.26 2.12
C ASN A 223 40.62 7.86 2.46
N LEU A 224 39.54 7.84 3.25
CA LEU A 224 38.84 6.59 3.55
C LEU A 224 38.12 6.03 2.33
N LEU A 225 37.68 6.87 1.38
CA LEU A 225 37.08 6.45 0.12
C LEU A 225 38.00 5.55 -0.73
N VAL A 226 39.33 5.65 -0.55
CA VAL A 226 40.33 4.98 -1.41
C VAL A 226 41.00 3.79 -0.73
N ASN A 227 41.07 3.83 0.60
CA ASN A 227 41.91 2.86 1.32
C ASN A 227 41.31 1.43 1.38
N ASN A 228 40.07 1.23 0.98
CA ASN A 228 39.44 -0.09 1.13
C ASN A 228 39.61 -1.06 -0.04
N ASN A 229 40.06 -0.64 -1.21
CA ASN A 229 39.92 -1.52 -2.37
C ASN A 229 41.16 -1.83 -3.23
N SER A 230 42.31 -1.28 -3.00
CA SER A 230 43.48 -1.73 -3.75
C SER A 230 44.83 -1.48 -3.09
N ALA A 231 45.72 -2.41 -3.30
CA ALA A 231 47.11 -2.37 -2.83
C ALA A 231 47.99 -1.32 -3.55
N ASP A 232 47.52 -0.67 -4.62
CA ASP A 232 48.22 0.28 -5.45
C ASP A 232 47.66 1.71 -5.42
N SER A 233 47.10 2.09 -4.35
CA SER A 233 46.29 3.30 -4.20
C SER A 233 47.04 4.61 -4.01
N GLU A 234 48.33 4.67 -4.21
CA GLU A 234 49.09 5.93 -4.05
C GLU A 234 48.65 6.99 -5.07
N ILE A 235 48.30 6.56 -6.29
CA ILE A 235 47.77 7.44 -7.35
C ILE A 235 46.35 7.87 -6.99
N GLU A 236 45.52 6.95 -6.54
CA GLU A 236 44.14 7.21 -6.13
C GLU A 236 44.09 8.07 -4.87
N GLN A 237 44.91 7.86 -3.88
CA GLN A 237 45.06 8.72 -2.71
C GLN A 237 45.48 10.13 -3.12
N LYS A 238 46.45 10.25 -4.01
CA LYS A 238 46.86 11.54 -4.56
C LYS A 238 45.74 12.17 -5.38
N TRP A 239 44.95 11.40 -6.10
CA TRP A 239 43.81 11.86 -6.87
C TRP A 239 42.74 12.46 -5.94
N ILE A 240 42.34 11.75 -4.90
CA ILE A 240 41.37 12.25 -3.94
C ILE A 240 41.90 13.49 -3.22
N TYR A 241 43.15 13.48 -2.86
CA TYR A 241 43.83 14.59 -2.20
C TYR A 241 44.01 15.77 -3.14
N GLY A 242 44.46 15.55 -4.35
CA GLY A 242 44.66 16.57 -5.37
C GLY A 242 43.38 16.90 -6.14
N VAL A 243 42.45 16.02 -6.24
CA VAL A 243 41.10 16.27 -6.68
C VAL A 243 40.27 16.79 -5.51
N SER A 244 40.84 17.77 -4.81
CA SER A 244 39.96 18.67 -4.11
C SER A 244 38.81 19.01 -5.04
N LEU A 245 37.73 19.46 -4.45
CA LEU A 245 36.54 19.91 -5.17
C LEU A 245 36.86 20.57 -6.53
N ASN A 246 37.95 21.24 -6.66
CA ASN A 246 38.35 22.01 -7.80
C ASN A 246 38.65 21.20 -9.06
N VAL A 247 39.38 20.13 -8.92
CA VAL A 247 39.72 19.27 -10.08
C VAL A 247 38.51 18.42 -10.52
N ARG A 248 37.68 17.98 -9.58
CA ARG A 248 36.46 17.26 -9.90
C ARG A 248 35.49 18.08 -10.74
N ILE A 249 35.30 19.33 -10.39
CA ILE A 249 34.47 20.25 -11.15
C ILE A 249 35.10 20.58 -12.51
N LYS A 250 36.44 20.69 -12.52
CA LYS A 250 37.16 20.96 -13.77
C LYS A 250 37.11 19.82 -14.77
N LEU A 251 37.07 18.58 -14.31
CA LEU A 251 36.79 17.40 -15.15
C LEU A 251 35.38 17.41 -15.71
N ASN A 252 34.62 18.43 -15.42
CA ASN A 252 33.22 18.51 -15.77
C ASN A 252 32.49 17.20 -15.40
N ILE A 253 32.54 16.87 -14.13
CA ILE A 253 31.86 15.69 -13.55
C ILE A 253 30.42 15.59 -14.00
N LEU A 254 29.80 16.73 -14.30
CA LEU A 254 28.47 16.83 -14.87
C LEU A 254 28.32 16.11 -16.22
N ASN A 255 29.32 16.24 -17.09
CA ASN A 255 29.33 15.51 -18.38
C ASN A 255 29.66 14.03 -18.16
N VAL A 256 30.55 13.76 -17.22
CA VAL A 256 30.89 12.37 -16.84
C VAL A 256 29.66 11.64 -16.30
N ILE A 257 28.89 12.30 -15.45
CA ILE A 257 27.65 11.71 -14.90
C ILE A 257 26.59 11.52 -16.00
N GLN A 258 26.59 12.36 -17.04
CA GLN A 258 25.67 12.22 -18.17
C GLN A 258 25.99 11.01 -19.06
N GLU A 259 27.27 10.69 -19.26
CA GLU A 259 27.70 9.52 -20.04
C GLU A 259 27.59 8.21 -19.25
N ILE A 260 27.62 8.27 -17.93
CA ILE A 260 27.30 7.13 -17.06
C ILE A 260 25.78 7.15 -16.85
N ASP A 261 25.05 6.20 -17.35
CA ASP A 261 23.59 6.04 -17.22
C ASP A 261 23.06 6.03 -15.76
N PHE A 262 23.96 6.09 -14.80
CA PHE A 262 23.67 6.23 -13.38
C PHE A 262 23.26 7.64 -12.93
N ALA A 263 23.33 8.64 -13.79
CA ALA A 263 22.99 10.02 -13.40
C ALA A 263 21.55 10.13 -12.85
N GLY A 264 20.61 9.40 -13.46
CA GLY A 264 19.23 9.33 -13.01
C GLY A 264 19.03 8.58 -11.70
N SER A 265 19.94 7.68 -11.32
CA SER A 265 19.86 6.91 -10.08
C SER A 265 20.58 7.57 -8.90
N VAL A 266 21.46 8.54 -9.17
CA VAL A 266 22.31 9.20 -8.17
C VAL A 266 21.90 10.66 -7.94
N LEU A 267 21.31 11.29 -8.94
CA LEU A 267 20.83 12.67 -8.88
C LEU A 267 19.32 12.70 -9.07
N GLY A 268 18.63 13.40 -8.22
CA GLY A 268 17.20 13.54 -8.26
C GLY A 268 16.67 13.94 -9.65
N SER A 269 15.49 13.46 -9.98
CA SER A 269 14.92 13.54 -11.30
C SER A 269 14.80 14.98 -11.77
N ILE A 270 15.68 15.28 -12.62
CA ILE A 270 15.53 16.43 -13.43
C ILE A 270 14.95 15.90 -14.74
N PRO A 271 13.70 16.24 -15.07
CA PRO A 271 13.07 15.69 -16.25
C PRO A 271 13.93 15.99 -17.47
N THR A 272 14.10 15.00 -18.31
CA THR A 272 14.87 15.17 -19.58
C THR A 272 14.16 16.16 -20.51
N TYR A 273 12.83 16.22 -20.40
CA TYR A 273 12.00 17.11 -21.21
C TYR A 273 11.14 18.02 -20.32
N ASP A 274 10.94 19.26 -20.74
CA ASP A 274 10.01 20.19 -20.09
C ASP A 274 8.54 19.81 -20.38
N GLU A 275 7.59 20.48 -19.71
CA GLU A 275 6.14 20.28 -19.91
C GLU A 275 5.69 20.48 -21.39
N LYS A 276 6.54 21.07 -22.24
CA LYS A 276 6.27 21.30 -23.66
C LYS A 276 6.95 20.28 -24.56
N GLY A 277 7.68 19.32 -24.01
CA GLY A 277 8.41 18.29 -24.74
C GLY A 277 9.74 18.78 -25.33
N SER A 278 10.31 19.91 -24.82
CA SER A 278 11.64 20.36 -25.19
C SER A 278 12.68 19.76 -24.24
N GLU A 279 13.79 19.32 -24.79
CA GLU A 279 14.89 18.78 -24.00
C GLU A 279 15.51 19.86 -23.11
N ILE A 280 15.66 19.56 -21.81
CA ILE A 280 16.28 20.47 -20.84
C ILE A 280 17.78 20.21 -20.85
N GLU A 281 18.58 21.29 -21.04
CA GLU A 281 20.05 21.16 -21.01
C GLU A 281 20.54 20.55 -19.69
N PHE A 282 21.52 19.66 -19.81
CA PHE A 282 22.04 18.90 -18.66
C PHE A 282 22.61 19.82 -17.56
N SER A 283 23.29 20.90 -17.96
CA SER A 283 23.80 21.90 -17.01
C SER A 283 22.69 22.55 -16.17
N GLN A 284 21.52 22.78 -16.77
CA GLN A 284 20.36 23.30 -16.04
C GLN A 284 19.76 22.22 -15.11
N ARG A 285 19.83 20.97 -15.50
CA ARG A 285 19.36 19.83 -14.70
C ARG A 285 20.20 19.65 -13.44
N THR A 286 21.50 19.71 -13.55
CA THR A 286 22.42 19.53 -12.41
C THR A 286 22.43 20.70 -11.44
N SER A 287 22.30 21.94 -11.93
CA SER A 287 22.18 23.13 -11.08
C SER A 287 20.87 23.20 -10.29
N SER A 288 19.84 22.52 -10.76
CA SER A 288 18.54 22.48 -10.11
C SER A 288 18.35 21.25 -9.19
N ALA A 289 19.31 20.35 -9.12
CA ALA A 289 19.24 19.18 -8.25
C ALA A 289 19.09 19.55 -6.77
N THR A 290 18.08 19.04 -6.11
CA THR A 290 17.81 19.29 -4.68
C THR A 290 18.23 18.13 -3.78
N ILE A 291 18.47 16.95 -4.35
CA ILE A 291 18.82 15.74 -3.61
C ILE A 291 19.90 14.99 -4.39
N GLY A 292 20.93 14.55 -3.66
CA GLY A 292 21.90 13.57 -4.14
C GLY A 292 21.69 12.24 -3.44
N VAL A 293 21.85 11.12 -4.15
CA VAL A 293 21.74 9.78 -3.59
C VAL A 293 23.09 9.09 -3.64
N ILE A 294 23.43 8.45 -2.53
CA ILE A 294 24.62 7.62 -2.40
C ILE A 294 24.14 6.20 -2.08
N ASN A 295 24.53 5.24 -2.89
CA ASN A 295 24.18 3.83 -2.74
C ASN A 295 25.29 3.10 -1.99
N LEU A 296 24.92 2.26 -1.03
CA LEU A 296 25.80 1.30 -0.35
C LEU A 296 25.20 -0.10 -0.53
N ALA A 297 25.99 -0.99 -1.10
CA ALA A 297 25.62 -2.40 -1.20
C ALA A 297 26.07 -3.17 0.04
N ILE A 298 25.16 -3.90 0.65
CA ILE A 298 25.43 -4.80 1.77
C ILE A 298 24.91 -6.21 1.48
N SER A 299 25.71 -7.22 1.79
CA SER A 299 25.28 -8.61 1.71
C SER A 299 24.24 -8.92 2.78
N THR A 300 23.17 -9.57 2.39
CA THR A 300 22.10 -10.01 3.29
C THR A 300 22.09 -11.51 3.53
N SER A 301 23.02 -12.27 2.92
CA SER A 301 23.06 -13.74 2.94
C SER A 301 23.01 -14.33 4.36
N ASP A 302 23.74 -13.70 5.29
CA ASP A 302 23.90 -14.17 6.66
C ASP A 302 23.27 -13.21 7.70
N LEU A 303 22.50 -12.21 7.25
CA LEU A 303 21.93 -11.17 8.10
C LEU A 303 20.44 -11.36 8.34
N GLU A 304 20.04 -11.32 9.60
CA GLU A 304 18.63 -11.16 9.96
C GLU A 304 18.14 -9.75 9.61
N THR A 305 16.89 -9.64 9.16
CA THR A 305 16.25 -8.35 8.80
C THR A 305 16.42 -7.27 9.86
N GLU A 306 16.36 -7.65 11.16
CA GLU A 306 16.55 -6.72 12.27
C GLU A 306 17.96 -6.11 12.27
N LYS A 307 18.98 -6.87 11.88
CA LYS A 307 20.36 -6.40 11.81
C LYS A 307 20.58 -5.41 10.67
N ILE A 308 19.96 -5.66 9.51
CA ILE A 308 19.99 -4.73 8.36
C ILE A 308 19.38 -3.38 8.75
N ILE A 309 18.26 -3.42 9.47
CA ILE A 309 17.59 -2.22 9.99
C ILE A 309 18.49 -1.49 11.01
N GLU A 310 19.16 -2.23 11.88
CA GLU A 310 20.09 -1.67 12.86
C GLU A 310 21.27 -0.96 12.17
N ILE A 311 21.88 -1.59 11.16
CA ILE A 311 22.96 -1.02 10.33
C ILE A 311 22.48 0.28 9.71
N SER A 312 21.36 0.29 9.05
CA SER A 312 20.78 1.45 8.40
C SER A 312 20.55 2.62 9.36
N LYS A 313 20.03 2.35 10.58
CA LYS A 313 19.83 3.36 11.63
C LYS A 313 21.15 3.85 12.22
N SER A 314 22.13 2.95 12.42
CA SER A 314 23.45 3.30 12.91
C SER A 314 24.18 4.22 11.94
N LEU A 315 24.15 3.88 10.66
CA LEU A 315 24.78 4.67 9.59
C LEU A 315 24.18 6.09 9.51
N GLU A 316 22.85 6.21 9.56
CA GLU A 316 22.17 7.52 9.58
C GLU A 316 22.60 8.37 10.79
N ASN A 317 22.69 7.74 11.97
CA ASN A 317 23.13 8.43 13.18
C ASN A 317 24.61 8.84 13.11
N ASN A 318 25.47 8.00 12.56
CA ASN A 318 26.89 8.31 12.39
C ASN A 318 27.09 9.50 11.45
N ILE A 319 26.44 9.49 10.28
CA ILE A 319 26.47 10.61 9.33
C ILE A 319 25.97 11.90 9.99
N THR A 320 24.84 11.82 10.68
CA THR A 320 24.23 13.00 11.34
C THR A 320 25.15 13.56 12.43
N THR A 321 25.82 12.70 13.18
CA THR A 321 26.69 13.10 14.29
C THR A 321 28.01 13.65 13.79
N GLU A 322 28.67 12.97 12.86
CA GLU A 322 29.98 13.38 12.33
C GLU A 322 29.90 14.69 11.55
N LEU A 323 28.83 14.87 10.77
CA LEU A 323 28.62 16.09 10.01
C LEU A 323 27.85 17.16 10.78
N SER A 324 27.44 16.89 12.02
CA SER A 324 26.67 17.83 12.87
C SER A 324 25.46 18.42 12.14
N LEU A 325 24.72 17.58 11.41
CA LEU A 325 23.58 17.99 10.58
C LEU A 325 22.39 18.42 11.46
N ASP A 326 21.72 19.49 11.05
CA ASP A 326 20.43 19.91 11.62
C ASP A 326 19.25 19.14 10.97
N GLU A 327 18.04 19.36 11.48
CA GLU A 327 16.85 18.66 10.95
C GLU A 327 16.58 18.93 9.46
N ASN A 328 16.92 20.09 8.95
CA ASN A 328 16.67 20.47 7.56
C ASN A 328 17.72 19.91 6.58
N SER A 329 18.91 19.61 7.07
CA SER A 329 20.02 19.04 6.29
C SER A 329 20.26 17.57 6.57
N LYS A 330 19.36 16.93 7.32
CA LYS A 330 19.43 15.53 7.71
C LYS A 330 19.47 14.61 6.49
N VAL A 331 20.40 13.66 6.52
CA VAL A 331 20.48 12.57 5.55
C VAL A 331 19.58 11.44 6.01
N ILE A 332 18.80 10.90 5.11
CA ILE A 332 17.92 9.76 5.37
C ILE A 332 18.50 8.54 4.67
N ILE A 333 18.74 7.48 5.42
CA ILE A 333 19.14 6.19 4.85
C ILE A 333 17.90 5.38 4.53
N PHE A 334 17.61 5.25 3.25
CA PHE A 334 16.58 4.35 2.75
C PHE A 334 17.17 2.95 2.57
N GLY A 335 16.45 1.94 3.04
CA GLY A 335 16.65 0.52 2.75
C GLY A 335 15.29 -0.14 2.74
N PHE A 336 15.07 -1.13 1.91
CA PHE A 336 13.75 -1.74 1.75
C PHE A 336 13.25 -2.39 3.05
N ASN A 337 14.14 -3.04 3.78
CA ASN A 337 13.83 -3.65 5.08
C ASN A 337 13.44 -2.58 6.12
N ARG A 338 14.15 -1.46 6.16
CA ARG A 338 13.85 -0.34 7.05
C ARG A 338 12.53 0.35 6.69
N PHE A 339 12.26 0.50 5.41
CA PHE A 339 11.00 1.02 4.90
C PHE A 339 9.80 0.13 5.31
N THR A 340 9.95 -1.19 5.17
CA THR A 340 8.93 -2.16 5.57
C THR A 340 8.67 -2.10 7.08
N GLU A 341 9.72 -2.02 7.92
CA GLU A 341 9.61 -1.86 9.38
C GLU A 341 8.90 -0.53 9.73
N ALA A 342 9.30 0.57 9.10
CA ALA A 342 8.71 1.88 9.37
C ALA A 342 7.21 1.89 9.03
N SER A 343 6.84 1.37 7.88
CA SER A 343 5.45 1.26 7.42
C SER A 343 4.62 0.35 8.35
N ALA A 344 5.16 -0.81 8.72
CA ALA A 344 4.52 -1.72 9.65
C ALA A 344 4.37 -1.11 11.05
N SER A 345 5.41 -0.42 11.54
CA SER A 345 5.39 0.25 12.86
C SER A 345 4.37 1.39 12.90
N ALA A 346 4.33 2.23 11.88
CA ALA A 346 3.37 3.32 11.77
C ALA A 346 1.93 2.79 11.72
N SER A 347 1.68 1.80 10.86
CA SER A 347 0.37 1.16 10.73
C SER A 347 -0.04 0.42 12.00
N SER A 348 0.90 -0.21 12.70
CA SER A 348 0.64 -0.92 13.98
C SER A 348 0.21 0.02 15.11
N LYS A 349 0.67 1.27 15.10
CA LYS A 349 0.26 2.31 16.06
C LYS A 349 -1.10 2.91 15.70
N GLU A 350 -1.38 3.04 14.41
CA GLU A 350 -2.60 3.66 13.90
C GLU A 350 -3.83 2.79 14.15
N SER A 351 -3.76 1.48 13.91
CA SER A 351 -4.91 0.58 14.04
C SER A 351 -5.53 0.56 15.45
N PRO A 352 -4.78 0.47 16.56
CA PRO A 352 -5.33 0.60 17.90
C PRO A 352 -5.93 2.00 18.18
N MET A 353 -5.33 3.05 17.62
CA MET A 353 -5.84 4.41 17.76
C MET A 353 -7.21 4.54 17.09
N LEU A 354 -7.34 4.16 15.83
CA LEU A 354 -8.60 4.18 15.08
C LEU A 354 -9.65 3.28 15.74
N THR A 355 -9.27 2.08 16.19
CA THR A 355 -10.17 1.18 16.92
C THR A 355 -10.69 1.79 18.21
N SER A 356 -9.82 2.44 18.99
CA SER A 356 -10.21 3.12 20.24
C SER A 356 -11.16 4.28 19.98
N LEU A 357 -10.90 5.05 18.93
CA LEU A 357 -11.75 6.16 18.51
C LEU A 357 -13.11 5.66 17.98
N ALA A 358 -13.13 4.55 17.24
CA ALA A 358 -14.36 3.89 16.82
C ALA A 358 -15.19 3.43 18.02
N ILE A 359 -14.56 2.79 19.02
CA ILE A 359 -15.24 2.40 20.27
C ILE A 359 -15.84 3.62 20.98
N LEU A 360 -15.09 4.72 21.06
CA LEU A 360 -15.56 5.96 21.69
C LEU A 360 -16.77 6.53 20.94
N LEU A 361 -16.68 6.71 19.63
CA LEU A 361 -17.73 7.29 18.79
C LEU A 361 -18.99 6.43 18.81
N LEU A 362 -18.83 5.12 18.58
CA LEU A 362 -19.94 4.16 18.65
C LEU A 362 -20.55 4.14 20.05
N GLY A 363 -19.73 4.25 21.10
CA GLY A 363 -20.20 4.38 22.47
C GLY A 363 -21.09 5.61 22.69
N ILE A 364 -20.69 6.76 22.16
CA ILE A 364 -21.49 7.99 22.22
C ILE A 364 -22.81 7.81 21.47
N ILE A 365 -22.79 7.27 20.25
CA ILE A 365 -23.99 7.06 19.43
C ILE A 365 -24.96 6.09 20.14
N LEU A 366 -24.48 4.94 20.59
CA LEU A 366 -25.28 3.98 21.33
C LEU A 366 -25.82 4.54 22.65
N TRP A 367 -25.00 5.30 23.39
CA TRP A 367 -25.43 5.94 24.61
C TRP A 367 -26.55 6.96 24.38
N THR A 368 -26.48 7.76 23.31
CA THR A 368 -27.57 8.67 22.94
C THR A 368 -28.85 7.91 22.63
N ARG A 369 -28.72 6.71 22.05
CA ARG A 369 -29.83 5.83 21.67
C ARG A 369 -30.42 5.08 22.86
N PHE A 370 -29.60 4.43 23.67
CA PHE A 370 -30.07 3.60 24.78
C PHE A 370 -30.33 4.41 26.05
N ARG A 371 -29.69 5.58 26.21
CA ARG A 371 -29.69 6.35 27.47
C ARG A 371 -29.26 5.51 28.68
N SER A 372 -28.48 4.48 28.45
CA SER A 372 -28.00 3.50 29.43
C SER A 372 -26.56 3.08 29.13
N ILE A 373 -25.63 3.49 29.98
CA ILE A 373 -24.22 3.16 29.84
C ILE A 373 -24.00 1.63 29.90
N ARG A 374 -24.80 0.92 30.71
CA ARG A 374 -24.65 -0.54 30.87
C ARG A 374 -24.92 -1.28 29.56
N GLU A 375 -26.03 -1.00 28.90
CA GLU A 375 -26.39 -1.65 27.63
C GLU A 375 -25.41 -1.25 26.52
N THR A 376 -24.99 0.00 26.48
CA THR A 376 -23.94 0.50 25.57
C THR A 376 -22.66 -0.31 25.75
N MET A 377 -22.16 -0.44 26.99
CA MET A 377 -20.94 -1.18 27.27
C MET A 377 -21.09 -2.67 26.96
N MET A 378 -22.24 -3.30 27.22
CA MET A 378 -22.47 -4.69 26.88
C MET A 378 -22.37 -4.93 25.37
N VAL A 379 -23.00 -4.10 24.57
CA VAL A 379 -22.97 -4.24 23.11
C VAL A 379 -21.54 -4.08 22.60
N ILE A 380 -20.85 -3.00 22.99
CA ILE A 380 -19.48 -2.73 22.54
C ILE A 380 -18.54 -3.86 22.98
N THR A 381 -18.61 -4.31 24.25
CA THR A 381 -17.75 -5.37 24.76
C THR A 381 -17.99 -6.70 24.02
N CYS A 382 -19.25 -7.07 23.79
CA CYS A 382 -19.60 -8.27 23.04
C CYS A 382 -19.02 -8.25 21.62
N THR A 383 -18.99 -7.10 20.96
CA THR A 383 -18.44 -6.95 19.62
C THR A 383 -16.90 -6.88 19.66
N ALA A 384 -16.32 -6.05 20.53
CA ALA A 384 -14.87 -5.86 20.57
C ALA A 384 -14.10 -7.15 20.94
N LEU A 385 -14.65 -7.98 21.84
CA LEU A 385 -14.03 -9.24 22.22
C LEU A 385 -14.01 -10.29 21.07
N THR A 386 -14.75 -10.08 19.99
CA THR A 386 -14.67 -10.98 18.82
C THR A 386 -13.45 -10.72 17.95
N ILE A 387 -12.82 -9.55 18.02
CA ILE A 387 -11.69 -9.18 17.16
C ILE A 387 -10.52 -10.17 17.28
N PRO A 388 -9.97 -10.47 18.49
CA PRO A 388 -8.90 -11.47 18.60
C PRO A 388 -9.32 -12.87 18.17
N ILE A 389 -10.60 -13.23 18.38
CA ILE A 389 -11.14 -14.51 17.94
C ILE A 389 -11.11 -14.58 16.41
N THR A 390 -11.49 -13.46 15.75
CA THR A 390 -11.52 -13.33 14.30
C THR A 390 -10.15 -13.59 13.70
N PHE A 391 -9.14 -12.84 14.12
CA PHE A 391 -7.77 -12.99 13.61
C PHE A 391 -7.18 -14.37 13.96
N GLY A 392 -7.38 -14.85 15.19
CA GLY A 392 -6.87 -16.16 15.61
C GLY A 392 -7.45 -17.31 14.80
N VAL A 393 -8.76 -17.29 14.55
CA VAL A 393 -9.44 -18.35 13.75
C VAL A 393 -9.07 -18.22 12.28
N ALA A 394 -9.01 -17.00 11.73
CA ALA A 394 -8.62 -16.76 10.35
C ALA A 394 -7.19 -17.26 10.08
N SER A 395 -6.23 -16.92 10.93
CA SER A 395 -4.84 -17.34 10.78
C SER A 395 -4.65 -18.85 10.94
N TYR A 396 -5.32 -19.47 11.92
CA TYR A 396 -5.15 -20.90 12.18
C TYR A 396 -5.84 -21.80 11.15
N LEU A 397 -7.13 -21.55 10.85
CA LEU A 397 -7.93 -22.44 9.99
C LEU A 397 -7.70 -22.14 8.50
N PHE A 398 -7.55 -20.88 8.14
CA PHE A 398 -7.48 -20.44 6.74
C PHE A 398 -6.10 -20.00 6.32
N LYS A 399 -5.13 -20.01 7.26
CA LYS A 399 -3.75 -19.56 7.05
C LYS A 399 -3.67 -18.16 6.45
N VAL A 400 -4.58 -17.29 6.90
CA VAL A 400 -4.64 -15.90 6.48
C VAL A 400 -3.37 -15.19 6.91
N THR A 401 -2.77 -14.45 5.97
CA THR A 401 -1.60 -13.61 6.23
C THR A 401 -2.07 -12.17 6.49
N PHE A 402 -1.58 -11.58 7.56
CA PHE A 402 -1.91 -10.20 7.91
C PHE A 402 -1.23 -9.24 6.93
N ASN A 403 -2.01 -8.39 6.27
CA ASN A 403 -1.57 -7.41 5.29
C ASN A 403 -2.09 -6.00 5.65
N PRO A 404 -1.60 -4.92 5.02
CA PRO A 404 -1.99 -3.55 5.36
C PRO A 404 -3.50 -3.27 5.28
N ALA A 405 -4.24 -3.91 4.37
CA ALA A 405 -5.70 -3.74 4.28
C ALA A 405 -6.42 -4.18 5.58
N MET A 406 -5.84 -5.13 6.32
CA MET A 406 -6.44 -5.68 7.53
C MET A 406 -6.41 -4.76 8.75
N PHE A 407 -5.67 -3.65 8.71
CA PHE A 407 -5.72 -2.64 9.77
C PHE A 407 -7.11 -2.02 9.94
N SER A 408 -7.93 -2.04 8.90
CA SER A 408 -9.32 -1.58 8.95
C SER A 408 -10.30 -2.56 9.60
N ILE A 409 -9.98 -3.86 9.65
CA ILE A 409 -10.89 -4.93 10.08
C ILE A 409 -11.47 -4.71 11.49
N PRO A 410 -10.69 -4.30 12.51
CA PRO A 410 -11.25 -4.02 13.82
C PRO A 410 -12.35 -2.95 13.78
N VAL A 411 -12.16 -1.89 12.99
CA VAL A 411 -13.14 -0.81 12.82
C VAL A 411 -14.37 -1.30 12.07
N LEU A 412 -14.18 -2.09 11.00
CA LEU A 412 -15.29 -2.67 10.22
C LEU A 412 -16.14 -3.62 11.07
N VAL A 413 -15.50 -4.55 11.79
CA VAL A 413 -16.18 -5.52 12.66
C VAL A 413 -16.96 -4.79 13.77
N LEU A 414 -16.39 -3.73 14.34
CA LEU A 414 -17.10 -2.90 15.32
C LEU A 414 -18.28 -2.16 14.69
N ALA A 415 -18.08 -1.50 13.56
CA ALA A 415 -19.10 -0.67 12.90
C ALA A 415 -20.33 -1.48 12.48
N ILE A 416 -20.11 -2.65 11.86
CA ILE A 416 -21.18 -3.55 11.42
C ILE A 416 -21.74 -4.33 12.62
N GLY A 417 -20.88 -4.83 13.48
CA GLY A 417 -21.27 -5.72 14.56
C GLY A 417 -22.06 -5.07 15.68
N VAL A 418 -21.82 -3.79 15.96
CA VAL A 418 -22.59 -3.02 16.94
C VAL A 418 -24.08 -2.95 16.55
N ASP A 419 -24.39 -2.95 15.26
CA ASP A 419 -25.77 -2.92 14.77
C ASP A 419 -26.56 -4.17 15.18
N TYR A 420 -25.98 -5.36 15.11
CA TYR A 420 -26.62 -6.59 15.59
C TYR A 420 -26.99 -6.51 17.07
N GLY A 421 -26.06 -6.00 17.89
CA GLY A 421 -26.31 -5.77 19.32
C GLY A 421 -27.39 -4.73 19.57
N LEU A 422 -27.45 -3.67 18.76
CA LEU A 422 -28.49 -2.64 18.83
C LEU A 422 -29.88 -3.22 18.59
N HIS A 423 -30.03 -4.08 17.57
CA HIS A 423 -31.30 -4.74 17.27
C HIS A 423 -31.77 -5.66 18.39
N VAL A 424 -30.86 -6.45 18.99
CA VAL A 424 -31.17 -7.34 20.13
C VAL A 424 -31.65 -6.54 21.35
N VAL A 425 -30.96 -5.44 21.70
CA VAL A 425 -31.35 -4.59 22.85
C VAL A 425 -32.65 -3.87 22.57
N ALA A 426 -32.87 -3.38 21.35
CA ALA A 426 -34.10 -2.70 20.97
C ALA A 426 -35.30 -3.64 21.10
N ARG A 427 -35.20 -4.86 20.55
CA ARG A 427 -36.29 -5.84 20.62
C ARG A 427 -36.54 -6.37 22.04
N TYR A 428 -35.48 -6.60 22.81
CA TYR A 428 -35.59 -6.91 24.23
C TYR A 428 -36.42 -5.85 24.97
N ARG A 429 -36.19 -4.56 24.72
CA ARG A 429 -36.95 -3.46 25.32
C ARG A 429 -38.41 -3.46 24.92
N GLU A 430 -38.73 -3.76 23.66
CA GLU A 430 -40.10 -3.90 23.19
C GLU A 430 -40.85 -5.03 23.93
N GLU A 431 -40.23 -6.20 24.00
CA GLU A 431 -40.78 -7.35 24.70
C GLU A 431 -40.92 -7.11 26.23
N ALA A 432 -39.99 -6.34 26.82
CA ALA A 432 -40.06 -5.96 28.22
C ALA A 432 -41.26 -5.03 28.52
N VAL A 433 -41.57 -4.12 27.59
CA VAL A 433 -42.77 -3.29 27.67
C VAL A 433 -44.05 -4.15 27.57
N HIS A 434 -44.05 -5.11 26.63
CA HIS A 434 -45.17 -6.02 26.47
C HIS A 434 -45.40 -6.90 27.71
N GLU A 435 -44.37 -7.42 28.35
CA GLU A 435 -44.47 -8.14 29.61
C GLU A 435 -44.90 -7.22 30.78
N ALA A 436 -44.45 -5.97 30.83
CA ALA A 436 -44.86 -5.02 31.83
C ALA A 436 -46.36 -4.71 31.74
N ARG A 437 -46.90 -4.52 30.52
CA ARG A 437 -48.34 -4.31 30.30
C ARG A 437 -49.17 -5.51 30.74
N LYS A 438 -48.73 -6.75 30.45
CA LYS A 438 -49.40 -7.97 30.95
C LYS A 438 -49.49 -8.01 32.46
N LEU A 439 -48.51 -7.44 33.16
CA LEU A 439 -48.45 -7.39 34.64
C LEU A 439 -49.14 -6.16 35.27
N GLY A 440 -49.74 -5.30 34.43
CA GLY A 440 -50.37 -4.06 34.90
C GLY A 440 -49.38 -3.03 35.47
N ILE A 441 -48.09 -3.10 35.09
CA ILE A 441 -47.03 -2.19 35.51
C ILE A 441 -47.10 -0.96 34.58
N ASP A 442 -47.15 0.25 35.18
CA ASP A 442 -47.09 1.48 34.39
C ASP A 442 -45.73 1.70 33.77
N GLU A 443 -45.65 1.48 32.47
CA GLU A 443 -44.47 1.57 31.64
C GLU A 443 -43.88 2.97 31.53
N HIS A 444 -44.64 3.99 31.84
CA HIS A 444 -44.24 5.40 31.74
C HIS A 444 -43.57 5.94 33.01
N THR A 445 -43.87 5.37 34.13
CA THR A 445 -43.43 5.89 35.42
C THR A 445 -42.42 4.95 36.12
N GLN A 446 -42.42 3.66 35.76
CA GLN A 446 -41.56 2.66 36.43
C GLN A 446 -40.40 2.21 35.56
N PRO A 447 -39.23 1.95 36.17
CA PRO A 447 -38.06 1.46 35.44
C PRO A 447 -38.19 -0.04 35.07
N LEU A 448 -37.51 -0.46 33.97
CA LEU A 448 -37.40 -1.86 33.54
C LEU A 448 -36.91 -2.81 34.64
N SER A 449 -36.21 -2.23 35.64
CA SER A 449 -35.67 -3.02 36.78
C SER A 449 -36.77 -3.51 37.74
N VAL A 450 -38.00 -3.00 37.65
CA VAL A 450 -39.15 -3.46 38.42
C VAL A 450 -39.73 -4.78 37.91
N LEU A 451 -39.43 -5.14 36.64
CA LEU A 451 -39.81 -6.45 36.14
C LEU A 451 -39.12 -7.58 36.95
N GLU A 452 -39.91 -8.52 37.42
CA GLU A 452 -39.38 -9.73 38.05
C GLU A 452 -38.37 -10.41 37.16
N LYS A 453 -37.40 -11.09 37.80
CA LYS A 453 -36.33 -11.79 37.07
C LYS A 453 -36.85 -12.82 36.06
N SER A 454 -37.99 -13.44 36.32
CA SER A 454 -38.67 -14.42 35.43
C SER A 454 -39.21 -13.72 34.17
N SER A 455 -39.98 -12.67 34.34
CA SER A 455 -40.59 -11.89 33.26
C SER A 455 -39.54 -11.17 32.42
N ARG A 456 -38.46 -10.66 33.04
CA ARG A 456 -37.32 -10.09 32.32
C ARG A 456 -36.59 -11.13 31.47
N LYS A 457 -36.32 -12.32 32.00
CA LYS A 457 -35.71 -13.42 31.23
C LYS A 457 -36.58 -13.82 30.05
N LYS A 458 -37.89 -13.85 30.22
CA LYS A 458 -38.82 -14.16 29.14
C LYS A 458 -38.79 -13.07 28.05
N ALA A 459 -38.77 -11.80 28.43
CA ALA A 459 -38.66 -10.69 27.49
C ALA A 459 -37.31 -10.74 26.73
N ILE A 460 -36.19 -11.04 27.43
CA ILE A 460 -34.88 -11.21 26.78
C ILE A 460 -34.92 -12.37 25.78
N LEU A 461 -35.46 -13.52 26.19
CA LEU A 461 -35.54 -14.70 25.34
C LEU A 461 -36.39 -14.44 24.09
N ASN A 462 -37.60 -13.93 24.27
CA ASN A 462 -38.51 -13.66 23.13
C ASN A 462 -37.87 -12.61 22.19
N GLY A 463 -37.36 -11.52 22.74
CA GLY A 463 -36.71 -10.48 21.96
C GLY A 463 -35.51 -11.00 21.17
N SER A 464 -34.67 -11.82 21.80
CA SER A 464 -33.48 -12.40 21.15
C SER A 464 -33.86 -13.42 20.07
N LEU A 465 -34.86 -14.27 20.30
CA LEU A 465 -35.30 -15.26 19.30
C LEU A 465 -35.92 -14.60 18.07
N LEU A 466 -36.78 -13.59 18.28
CA LEU A 466 -37.36 -12.83 17.16
C LEU A 466 -36.31 -12.08 16.35
N THR A 467 -35.29 -11.54 17.03
CA THR A 467 -34.22 -10.81 16.35
C THR A 467 -33.26 -11.78 15.65
N SER A 468 -32.96 -12.94 16.25
CA SER A 468 -32.04 -13.92 15.66
C SER A 468 -32.48 -14.40 14.28
N ALA A 469 -33.80 -14.56 14.09
CA ALA A 469 -34.37 -14.95 12.81
C ALA A 469 -34.21 -13.87 11.71
N ALA A 470 -34.27 -12.60 12.07
CA ALA A 470 -34.03 -11.50 11.14
C ALA A 470 -32.53 -11.31 10.86
N LEU A 471 -31.70 -11.36 11.91
CA LEU A 471 -30.26 -11.18 11.80
C LEU A 471 -29.54 -12.28 11.01
N ILE A 472 -30.11 -13.52 10.94
CA ILE A 472 -29.48 -14.58 10.14
C ILE A 472 -29.51 -14.26 8.64
N VAL A 473 -30.54 -13.55 8.19
CA VAL A 473 -30.61 -13.07 6.80
C VAL A 473 -29.54 -12.03 6.55
N ALA A 474 -29.44 -11.04 7.44
CA ALA A 474 -28.44 -9.98 7.39
C ALA A 474 -27.02 -10.53 7.37
N ILE A 475 -26.67 -11.37 8.33
CA ILE A 475 -25.32 -11.97 8.38
C ILE A 475 -25.01 -12.81 7.15
N THR A 476 -26.01 -13.50 6.58
CA THR A 476 -25.80 -14.31 5.38
C THR A 476 -25.45 -13.43 4.18
N THR A 477 -26.11 -12.29 4.01
CA THR A 477 -25.80 -11.35 2.93
C THR A 477 -24.43 -10.70 3.11
N ASP A 478 -24.11 -10.31 4.34
CA ASP A 478 -22.81 -9.72 4.64
C ASP A 478 -21.67 -10.73 4.42
N VAL A 479 -21.81 -11.95 4.93
CA VAL A 479 -20.82 -13.02 4.74
C VAL A 479 -20.66 -13.35 3.25
N VAL A 480 -21.74 -13.45 2.49
CA VAL A 480 -21.69 -13.69 1.04
C VAL A 480 -20.98 -12.53 0.33
N GLY A 481 -21.26 -11.29 0.75
CA GLY A 481 -20.60 -10.10 0.21
C GLY A 481 -19.08 -10.16 0.38
N PHE A 482 -18.60 -10.44 1.58
CA PHE A 482 -17.17 -10.55 1.84
C PHE A 482 -16.53 -11.82 1.26
N MET A 483 -17.22 -12.95 1.30
CA MET A 483 -16.70 -14.19 0.73
C MET A 483 -16.61 -14.16 -0.80
N SER A 484 -17.30 -13.23 -1.48
CA SER A 484 -17.17 -13.05 -2.93
C SER A 484 -15.73 -12.70 -3.36
N PHE A 485 -14.93 -12.12 -2.46
CA PHE A 485 -13.53 -11.81 -2.73
C PHE A 485 -12.63 -13.04 -2.86
N ASN A 486 -13.09 -14.21 -2.43
CA ASN A 486 -12.37 -15.47 -2.64
C ASN A 486 -12.28 -15.91 -4.13
N ILE A 487 -12.98 -15.20 -5.02
CA ILE A 487 -12.89 -15.40 -6.47
C ILE A 487 -11.66 -14.68 -7.05
N SER A 488 -11.14 -13.69 -6.34
CA SER A 488 -9.94 -12.95 -6.74
C SER A 488 -8.68 -13.84 -6.76
N ASN A 489 -7.80 -13.62 -7.72
CA ASN A 489 -6.45 -14.18 -7.71
C ASN A 489 -5.54 -13.47 -6.72
N GLN A 490 -5.95 -12.30 -6.21
CA GLN A 490 -5.19 -11.54 -5.22
C GLN A 490 -5.40 -12.11 -3.82
N LYS A 491 -4.34 -12.66 -3.24
CA LYS A 491 -4.36 -13.27 -1.91
C LYS A 491 -4.84 -12.30 -0.84
N PHE A 492 -4.40 -11.04 -0.87
CA PHE A 492 -4.77 -10.06 0.14
C PHE A 492 -6.29 -9.80 0.19
N LEU A 493 -6.99 -9.79 -0.97
CA LEU A 493 -8.44 -9.63 -1.02
C LEU A 493 -9.16 -10.86 -0.46
N ARG A 494 -8.71 -12.07 -0.81
CA ARG A 494 -9.25 -13.31 -0.26
C ARG A 494 -9.11 -13.35 1.26
N ASP A 495 -7.93 -13.02 1.75
CA ASP A 495 -7.61 -13.01 3.17
C ASP A 495 -8.42 -11.95 3.92
N PHE A 496 -8.56 -10.75 3.36
CA PHE A 496 -9.39 -9.67 3.89
C PHE A 496 -10.86 -10.07 3.99
N GLY A 497 -11.46 -10.56 2.88
CA GLY A 497 -12.86 -10.97 2.85
C GLY A 497 -13.14 -12.13 3.80
N THR A 498 -12.28 -13.13 3.82
CA THR A 498 -12.40 -14.30 4.72
C THR A 498 -12.34 -13.88 6.18
N THR A 499 -11.42 -12.99 6.54
CA THR A 499 -11.25 -12.52 7.92
C THR A 499 -12.48 -11.76 8.39
N ILE A 500 -13.02 -10.84 7.58
CA ILE A 500 -14.22 -10.10 7.97
C ILE A 500 -15.44 -11.04 8.07
N ALA A 501 -15.63 -11.96 7.13
CA ALA A 501 -16.72 -12.91 7.15
C ALA A 501 -16.72 -13.75 8.45
N ILE A 502 -15.54 -14.20 8.88
CA ILE A 502 -15.35 -14.89 10.17
C ILE A 502 -15.72 -13.96 11.33
N GLY A 503 -15.24 -12.71 11.29
CA GLY A 503 -15.52 -11.71 12.30
C GLY A 503 -17.00 -11.46 12.49
N LEU A 504 -17.73 -11.25 11.41
CA LEU A 504 -19.17 -11.01 11.44
C LEU A 504 -19.94 -12.23 11.97
N LEU A 505 -19.51 -13.45 11.63
CA LEU A 505 -20.10 -14.67 12.16
C LEU A 505 -19.94 -14.72 13.69
N PHE A 506 -18.75 -14.42 14.24
CA PHE A 506 -18.54 -14.41 15.68
C PHE A 506 -19.29 -13.27 16.38
N VAL A 507 -19.40 -12.12 15.75
CA VAL A 507 -20.22 -11.00 16.25
C VAL A 507 -21.70 -11.39 16.32
N TYR A 508 -22.22 -12.03 15.27
CA TYR A 508 -23.60 -12.54 15.29
C TYR A 508 -23.80 -13.53 16.43
N LEU A 509 -22.93 -14.54 16.54
CA LEU A 509 -22.99 -15.54 17.62
C LEU A 509 -22.92 -14.89 19.01
N SER A 510 -22.03 -13.93 19.19
CA SER A 510 -21.89 -13.15 20.43
C SER A 510 -23.17 -12.35 20.73
N SER A 511 -23.75 -11.72 19.73
CA SER A 511 -24.97 -10.91 19.88
C SER A 511 -26.21 -11.72 20.25
N ILE A 512 -26.34 -12.95 19.77
CA ILE A 512 -27.50 -13.81 20.09
C ILE A 512 -27.26 -14.75 21.29
N THR A 513 -26.05 -14.85 21.82
CA THR A 513 -25.72 -15.72 22.97
C THR A 513 -25.20 -14.94 24.17
N VAL A 514 -24.08 -14.24 24.01
CA VAL A 514 -23.38 -13.56 25.11
C VAL A 514 -24.13 -12.32 25.57
N LEU A 515 -24.60 -11.50 24.63
CA LEU A 515 -25.35 -10.28 24.94
C LEU A 515 -26.67 -10.59 25.71
N PRO A 516 -27.54 -11.55 25.31
CA PRO A 516 -28.69 -11.95 26.10
C PRO A 516 -28.32 -12.52 27.50
N ALA A 517 -27.21 -13.26 27.59
CA ALA A 517 -26.70 -13.76 28.87
C ALA A 517 -26.32 -12.60 29.80
N LEU A 518 -25.59 -11.60 29.30
CA LEU A 518 -25.22 -10.39 30.06
C LEU A 518 -26.45 -9.59 30.51
N LEU A 519 -27.40 -9.38 29.60
CA LEU A 519 -28.64 -8.68 29.90
C LEU A 519 -29.47 -9.42 30.99
N SER A 520 -29.41 -10.76 31.05
CA SER A 520 -30.11 -11.56 32.05
C SER A 520 -29.47 -11.43 33.44
N LEU A 521 -28.15 -11.26 33.52
CA LEU A 521 -27.39 -11.14 34.79
C LEU A 521 -27.39 -9.71 35.33
N ILE A 522 -27.18 -8.74 34.44
CA ILE A 522 -27.01 -7.33 34.81
C ILE A 522 -28.18 -6.54 34.25
N PRO A 523 -29.22 -6.24 35.06
CA PRO A 523 -30.35 -5.49 34.58
C PRO A 523 -29.96 -4.05 34.23
N PRO A 524 -30.56 -3.49 33.17
CA PRO A 524 -30.32 -2.13 32.79
C PRO A 524 -30.76 -1.16 33.90
N LYS A 525 -29.97 -0.11 34.17
CA LYS A 525 -30.34 1.00 35.03
C LYS A 525 -31.09 2.06 34.22
N SER A 526 -32.28 1.78 33.78
CA SER A 526 -33.15 2.81 33.16
C SER A 526 -34.00 3.47 34.22
N LYS A 527 -34.08 4.79 34.20
CA LYS A 527 -34.97 5.56 35.14
C LYS A 527 -36.46 5.40 34.81
N THR A 528 -36.79 5.08 33.56
CA THR A 528 -38.15 4.81 33.09
C THR A 528 -38.11 3.75 31.99
N VAL A 529 -39.14 2.91 31.94
CA VAL A 529 -39.26 1.87 30.88
C VAL A 529 -39.37 2.53 29.53
N ILE A 530 -40.09 3.64 29.47
CA ILE A 530 -40.25 4.45 28.26
C ILE A 530 -40.08 5.93 28.65
N THR A 531 -39.13 6.59 28.00
CA THR A 531 -39.21 8.07 27.93
C THR A 531 -40.01 8.41 26.68
N ARG A 532 -41.00 9.31 26.83
CA ARG A 532 -41.89 9.83 25.76
C ARG A 532 -41.16 10.21 24.46
N LYS A 533 -39.84 10.43 24.52
CA LYS A 533 -38.97 10.80 23.37
C LYS A 533 -38.26 9.66 22.70
N THR A 534 -38.06 8.51 23.34
CA THR A 534 -37.23 7.42 22.83
C THR A 534 -38.01 6.23 22.24
N PHE A 535 -39.23 5.99 22.73
CA PHE A 535 -40.15 4.99 22.16
C PHE A 535 -41.57 5.47 22.33
N PRO A 536 -42.23 6.05 21.32
CA PRO A 536 -43.66 6.27 21.37
C PRO A 536 -44.33 4.92 21.08
N ILE A 537 -44.43 4.08 22.10
CA ILE A 537 -45.40 2.97 22.08
C ILE A 537 -46.61 3.50 22.83
N SER A 538 -47.40 4.28 22.19
CA SER A 538 -48.82 4.41 22.50
C SER A 538 -49.51 3.25 21.78
N ASN A 539 -50.59 2.71 22.39
CA ASN A 539 -51.48 1.70 21.88
C ASN A 539 -51.30 1.39 20.38
N ILE A 540 -51.33 0.12 20.01
CA ILE A 540 -51.29 -0.33 18.63
C ILE A 540 -52.21 0.48 17.69
N GLN A 541 -53.15 1.26 18.25
CA GLN A 541 -54.09 2.15 17.52
C GLN A 541 -53.64 3.62 17.33
N SER A 542 -52.54 4.09 17.92
CA SER A 542 -52.07 5.49 17.73
C SER A 542 -50.56 5.62 17.86
N ILE A 543 -49.81 5.17 16.83
CA ILE A 543 -48.46 5.63 16.64
C ILE A 543 -48.53 7.11 16.28
N GLU A 544 -48.07 8.03 17.16
CA GLU A 544 -47.95 9.43 16.81
C GLU A 544 -46.96 9.60 15.67
N GLU A 545 -47.48 9.76 14.47
CA GLU A 545 -46.67 10.00 13.27
C GLU A 545 -45.93 11.33 13.40
N THR A 546 -44.63 11.32 13.22
CA THR A 546 -43.83 12.55 13.25
C THR A 546 -44.10 13.39 12.00
N SER A 547 -43.80 14.68 12.05
CA SER A 547 -43.89 15.56 10.86
C SER A 547 -43.00 15.04 9.72
N PHE A 548 -41.84 14.46 10.05
CA PHE A 548 -40.93 13.86 9.07
C PHE A 548 -41.53 12.59 8.42
N SER A 549 -42.12 11.67 9.20
CA SER A 549 -42.70 10.46 8.64
C SER A 549 -43.91 10.75 7.74
N LYS A 550 -44.75 11.72 8.17
CA LYS A 550 -45.85 12.23 7.33
C LYS A 550 -45.36 12.86 6.04
N PHE A 551 -44.27 13.60 6.11
CA PHE A 551 -43.66 14.18 4.92
C PHE A 551 -43.23 13.07 3.94
N ILE A 552 -42.46 12.07 4.40
CA ILE A 552 -42.02 10.94 3.56
C ILE A 552 -43.25 10.20 3.01
N GLY A 553 -44.24 9.82 3.82
CA GLY A 553 -45.45 9.14 3.37
C GLY A 553 -46.19 9.94 2.27
N ASN A 554 -46.35 11.25 2.44
CA ASN A 554 -46.97 12.09 1.43
C ASN A 554 -46.14 12.21 0.14
N VAL A 555 -44.82 12.27 0.24
CA VAL A 555 -43.94 12.31 -0.93
C VAL A 555 -44.05 11.03 -1.71
N VAL A 556 -44.02 9.87 -1.04
CA VAL A 556 -44.10 8.55 -1.65
C VAL A 556 -45.46 8.32 -2.32
N ASP A 557 -46.57 8.68 -1.69
CA ASP A 557 -47.92 8.43 -2.23
C ASP A 557 -48.32 9.48 -3.28
N LYS A 558 -48.26 10.76 -2.93
CA LYS A 558 -48.78 11.86 -3.78
C LYS A 558 -47.79 12.33 -4.84
N LYS A 559 -46.48 12.14 -4.63
CA LYS A 559 -45.41 12.63 -5.48
C LYS A 559 -44.49 11.54 -5.98
N ALA A 560 -44.95 10.29 -6.07
CA ALA A 560 -44.16 9.16 -6.55
C ALA A 560 -43.45 9.44 -7.89
N ARG A 561 -44.15 10.11 -8.83
CA ARG A 561 -43.53 10.53 -10.10
C ARG A 561 -42.35 11.47 -9.92
N VAL A 562 -42.42 12.38 -8.95
CA VAL A 562 -41.30 13.29 -8.64
C VAL A 562 -40.13 12.54 -8.06
N VAL A 563 -40.38 11.55 -7.18
CA VAL A 563 -39.31 10.67 -6.66
C VAL A 563 -38.59 9.99 -7.80
N TRP A 564 -39.34 9.40 -8.75
CA TRP A 564 -38.74 8.74 -9.93
C TRP A 564 -38.00 9.70 -10.84
N VAL A 565 -38.51 10.92 -11.06
CA VAL A 565 -37.77 11.93 -11.84
C VAL A 565 -36.46 12.31 -11.16
N VAL A 566 -36.47 12.48 -9.84
CA VAL A 566 -35.23 12.78 -9.07
C VAL A 566 -34.25 11.61 -9.16
N VAL A 567 -34.72 10.36 -9.00
CA VAL A 567 -33.90 9.15 -9.11
C VAL A 567 -33.25 9.09 -10.49
N ILE A 568 -34.02 9.26 -11.56
CA ILE A 568 -33.49 9.22 -12.93
C ILE A 568 -32.50 10.38 -13.16
N LEU A 569 -32.82 11.58 -12.70
CA LEU A 569 -31.96 12.76 -12.83
C LEU A 569 -30.64 12.60 -12.08
N MET A 570 -30.63 11.89 -10.95
CA MET A 570 -29.40 11.53 -10.23
C MET A 570 -28.68 10.36 -10.91
N THR A 571 -29.39 9.37 -11.41
CA THR A 571 -28.77 8.14 -11.96
C THR A 571 -28.01 8.44 -13.27
N ILE A 572 -28.51 9.33 -14.12
CA ILE A 572 -27.85 9.67 -15.40
C ILE A 572 -26.41 10.23 -15.18
N PRO A 573 -26.18 11.26 -14.34
CA PRO A 573 -24.83 11.73 -14.05
C PRO A 573 -23.97 10.65 -13.38
N MET A 574 -24.54 9.81 -12.53
CA MET A 574 -23.81 8.74 -11.86
C MET A 574 -23.38 7.63 -12.84
N LEU A 575 -24.23 7.28 -13.80
CA LEU A 575 -23.82 6.37 -14.87
C LEU A 575 -22.68 6.94 -15.72
N TRP A 576 -22.71 8.25 -15.99
CA TRP A 576 -21.58 8.91 -16.62
C TRP A 576 -20.35 8.92 -15.72
N GLY A 577 -20.49 9.20 -14.42
CA GLY A 577 -19.41 9.12 -13.45
C GLY A 577 -18.75 7.74 -13.40
N MET A 578 -19.52 6.65 -13.54
CA MET A 578 -18.95 5.30 -13.61
C MET A 578 -17.97 5.11 -14.78
N THR A 579 -18.19 5.80 -15.90
CA THR A 579 -17.26 5.74 -17.06
C THR A 579 -15.99 6.54 -16.85
N LEU A 580 -15.95 7.40 -15.83
CA LEU A 580 -14.77 8.18 -15.44
C LEU A 580 -13.96 7.49 -14.34
N LEU A 581 -14.50 6.42 -13.74
CA LEU A 581 -13.82 5.70 -12.70
C LEU A 581 -12.62 4.94 -13.28
N LYS A 582 -11.44 5.32 -12.84
CA LYS A 582 -10.20 4.66 -13.24
C LYS A 582 -9.74 3.71 -12.12
N PRO A 583 -9.27 2.52 -12.47
CA PRO A 583 -8.52 1.72 -11.52
C PRO A 583 -7.21 2.43 -11.19
N GLY A 584 -6.69 2.25 -10.01
CA GLY A 584 -5.41 2.81 -9.61
C GLY A 584 -4.87 2.07 -8.41
N PHE A 585 -3.69 1.53 -8.58
CA PHE A 585 -2.90 1.02 -7.48
C PHE A 585 -1.62 1.85 -7.45
N ASP A 586 -1.53 2.73 -6.48
CA ASP A 586 -0.31 3.46 -6.20
C ASP A 586 0.27 2.90 -4.89
N THR A 587 1.50 2.43 -4.95
CA THR A 587 2.18 1.92 -3.76
C THR A 587 2.32 3.02 -2.70
N ARG A 588 2.41 4.29 -3.12
CA ARG A 588 2.49 5.45 -2.23
C ARG A 588 1.24 5.62 -1.38
N ASP A 589 0.06 5.32 -1.93
CA ASP A 589 -1.20 5.39 -1.21
C ASP A 589 -1.29 4.40 -0.03
N GLN A 590 -0.53 3.31 -0.11
CA GLN A 590 -0.47 2.29 0.95
C GLN A 590 0.48 2.67 2.10
N LEU A 591 1.13 3.82 2.00
CA LEU A 591 2.13 4.27 2.94
C LEU A 591 1.55 5.32 3.88
N VAL A 592 2.05 5.32 5.10
CA VAL A 592 1.74 6.37 6.08
C VAL A 592 2.45 7.64 5.65
N GLU A 593 1.74 8.77 5.60
CA GLU A 593 2.35 10.08 5.37
C GLU A 593 3.41 10.38 6.44
N ASP A 594 4.69 10.25 6.05
CA ASP A 594 5.85 10.63 6.85
C ASP A 594 6.84 11.34 5.92
N GLU A 595 6.57 12.61 5.65
CA GLU A 595 7.34 13.42 4.69
C GLU A 595 8.82 13.53 5.06
N GLU A 596 9.16 13.42 6.33
CA GLU A 596 10.51 13.61 6.87
C GLU A 596 11.23 12.29 7.20
N GLY A 597 10.58 11.15 6.98
CA GLY A 597 11.08 9.83 7.35
C GLY A 597 11.47 8.94 6.17
N VAL A 598 11.73 7.67 6.46
CA VAL A 598 12.09 6.67 5.45
C VAL A 598 10.98 6.46 4.41
N VAL A 599 9.73 6.66 4.79
CA VAL A 599 8.59 6.60 3.87
C VAL A 599 8.60 7.77 2.91
N GLY A 600 8.88 8.99 3.39
CA GLY A 600 9.10 10.16 2.55
C GLY A 600 10.28 10.00 1.61
N ALA A 601 11.36 9.36 2.07
CA ALA A 601 12.49 9.01 1.23
C ALA A 601 12.10 8.07 0.08
N PHE A 602 11.26 7.08 0.32
CA PHE A 602 10.72 6.21 -0.74
C PHE A 602 9.92 7.00 -1.77
N VAL A 603 9.02 7.87 -1.32
CA VAL A 603 8.22 8.73 -2.21
C VAL A 603 9.15 9.63 -3.04
N THR A 604 10.15 10.22 -2.41
CA THR A 604 11.14 11.07 -3.08
C THR A 604 11.94 10.31 -4.14
N LEU A 605 12.36 9.07 -3.84
CA LEU A 605 13.06 8.22 -4.81
C LEU A 605 12.18 7.93 -6.02
N ASN A 606 10.91 7.59 -5.82
CA ASN A 606 10.00 7.32 -6.92
C ASN A 606 9.65 8.56 -7.76
N ASP A 607 9.46 9.72 -7.10
CA ASP A 607 9.02 10.93 -7.79
C ASP A 607 10.16 11.67 -8.49
N GLN A 608 11.37 11.57 -7.95
CA GLN A 608 12.51 12.38 -8.42
C GLN A 608 13.56 11.58 -9.19
N PHE A 609 13.50 10.26 -9.20
CA PHE A 609 14.49 9.44 -9.91
C PHE A 609 13.81 8.69 -11.06
N ALA A 610 14.16 9.05 -12.28
CA ALA A 610 13.50 8.60 -13.50
C ALA A 610 13.73 7.12 -13.87
N SER A 611 14.61 6.44 -13.18
CA SER A 611 14.82 5.01 -13.35
C SER A 611 13.98 4.25 -12.33
N SER A 612 13.12 3.35 -12.81
CA SER A 612 12.53 2.35 -11.93
C SER A 612 13.66 1.60 -11.20
N PRO A 613 13.62 1.55 -9.86
CA PRO A 613 14.65 0.83 -9.12
C PRO A 613 14.59 -0.69 -9.32
N SER A 614 13.54 -1.18 -9.97
CA SER A 614 13.29 -2.62 -10.14
C SER A 614 13.60 -3.05 -11.57
N PRO A 615 14.45 -4.06 -11.76
CA PRO A 615 14.70 -4.62 -13.08
C PRO A 615 13.48 -5.38 -13.62
N ILE A 616 13.35 -5.38 -14.93
CA ILE A 616 12.45 -6.27 -15.65
C ILE A 616 13.30 -7.41 -16.19
N TYR A 617 12.77 -8.62 -16.09
CA TYR A 617 13.47 -9.84 -16.49
C TYR A 617 12.82 -10.42 -17.73
N PHE A 618 13.62 -10.63 -18.78
CA PHE A 618 13.24 -11.43 -19.93
C PHE A 618 13.86 -12.80 -19.78
N ILE A 619 13.05 -13.84 -19.88
CA ILE A 619 13.41 -15.22 -19.56
C ILE A 619 13.42 -16.02 -20.83
N ILE A 620 14.50 -16.76 -21.07
CA ILE A 620 14.64 -17.77 -22.13
C ILE A 620 14.71 -19.13 -21.45
N ASP A 621 13.69 -19.95 -21.65
CA ASP A 621 13.59 -21.27 -21.02
C ASP A 621 13.57 -22.40 -22.08
N SER A 622 14.28 -23.47 -21.81
CA SER A 622 14.39 -24.63 -22.71
C SER A 622 13.18 -25.55 -22.59
N LYS A 623 12.54 -25.88 -23.69
CA LYS A 623 11.36 -26.78 -23.73
C LYS A 623 11.71 -28.23 -23.43
N ASP A 624 12.95 -28.66 -23.76
CA ASP A 624 13.38 -30.03 -23.65
C ASP A 624 14.67 -30.14 -22.81
N ASN A 625 15.42 -31.19 -22.99
CA ASN A 625 16.72 -31.41 -22.34
C ASN A 625 17.88 -30.60 -22.97
N SER A 626 17.61 -29.64 -23.83
CA SER A 626 18.59 -28.71 -24.36
C SER A 626 19.06 -27.72 -23.31
N THR A 627 20.26 -27.19 -23.48
CA THR A 627 20.78 -26.10 -22.62
C THR A 627 20.70 -24.77 -23.35
N VAL A 628 20.53 -23.69 -22.60
CA VAL A 628 20.61 -22.33 -23.14
C VAL A 628 22.05 -21.97 -23.57
N LEU A 629 23.06 -22.68 -23.03
CA LEU A 629 24.44 -22.62 -23.49
C LEU A 629 24.64 -23.53 -24.69
N SER A 630 24.07 -23.15 -25.81
CA SER A 630 24.15 -23.87 -27.10
C SER A 630 24.05 -22.88 -28.26
N PRO A 631 24.41 -23.29 -29.48
CA PRO A 631 24.21 -22.46 -30.68
C PRO A 631 22.79 -21.97 -30.87
N ASP A 632 21.78 -22.81 -30.61
CA ASP A 632 20.37 -22.47 -30.71
C ASP A 632 19.97 -21.50 -29.57
N GLY A 633 20.53 -21.68 -28.34
CA GLY A 633 20.32 -20.78 -27.21
C GLY A 633 20.92 -19.40 -27.45
N LEU A 634 22.09 -19.31 -28.09
CA LEU A 634 22.68 -18.03 -28.49
C LEU A 634 21.83 -17.33 -29.55
N GLU A 635 21.21 -18.07 -30.48
CA GLU A 635 20.29 -17.49 -31.45
C GLU A 635 19.03 -16.97 -30.78
N ALA A 636 18.45 -17.72 -29.83
CA ALA A 636 17.33 -17.29 -29.02
C ALA A 636 17.65 -16.02 -28.22
N TYR A 637 18.86 -15.89 -27.69
CA TYR A 637 19.34 -14.69 -27.03
C TYR A 637 19.40 -13.49 -27.99
N TYR A 638 19.97 -13.66 -29.18
CA TYR A 638 20.02 -12.55 -30.16
C TYR A 638 18.62 -12.12 -30.62
N ASP A 639 17.68 -13.05 -30.76
CA ASP A 639 16.29 -12.73 -31.07
C ASP A 639 15.65 -11.89 -29.93
N ALA A 640 15.90 -12.26 -28.66
CA ALA A 640 15.46 -11.49 -27.52
C ALA A 640 16.09 -10.10 -27.47
N MET A 641 17.41 -10.01 -27.66
CA MET A 641 18.12 -8.72 -27.67
C MET A 641 17.63 -7.80 -28.81
N ASN A 642 17.38 -8.33 -29.99
CA ASN A 642 16.80 -7.56 -31.10
C ASN A 642 15.40 -7.03 -30.78
N LEU A 643 14.62 -7.80 -30.01
CA LEU A 643 13.29 -7.38 -29.59
C LEU A 643 13.37 -6.24 -28.56
N LEU A 644 14.28 -6.34 -27.59
CA LEU A 644 14.45 -5.37 -26.51
C LEU A 644 15.09 -4.07 -27.01
N SER A 645 16.21 -4.14 -27.73
CA SER A 645 16.97 -2.97 -28.19
C SER A 645 16.25 -2.10 -29.23
N ASN A 646 15.23 -2.64 -29.88
CA ASN A 646 14.40 -1.88 -30.82
C ASN A 646 13.17 -1.18 -30.17
N ASP A 647 13.06 -1.18 -28.87
CA ASP A 647 11.99 -0.53 -28.13
C ASP A 647 12.48 0.75 -27.46
N GLN A 648 11.92 1.89 -27.87
CA GLN A 648 12.31 3.20 -27.34
C GLN A 648 11.95 3.42 -25.85
N LYS A 649 11.10 2.56 -25.26
CA LYS A 649 10.71 2.61 -23.85
C LYS A 649 11.66 1.83 -22.95
N ILE A 650 12.49 0.98 -23.52
CA ILE A 650 13.47 0.16 -22.83
C ILE A 650 14.80 0.90 -22.81
N SER A 651 15.45 0.94 -21.65
CA SER A 651 16.78 1.50 -21.51
C SER A 651 17.80 0.70 -22.33
N ASP A 652 18.83 1.36 -22.83
CA ASP A 652 19.96 0.72 -23.50
C ASP A 652 20.83 -0.12 -22.55
N ASP A 653 20.65 0.05 -21.22
CA ASP A 653 21.34 -0.74 -20.19
C ASP A 653 20.68 -2.12 -20.01
N ILE A 654 20.99 -3.01 -20.96
CA ILE A 654 20.53 -4.41 -20.93
C ILE A 654 21.69 -5.28 -20.46
N THR A 655 21.50 -5.98 -19.34
CA THR A 655 22.50 -6.88 -18.77
C THR A 655 22.08 -8.34 -18.94
N SER A 656 23.06 -9.19 -19.23
CA SER A 656 22.86 -10.62 -19.49
C SER A 656 24.15 -11.37 -19.25
N LEU A 657 24.08 -12.69 -19.23
CA LEU A 657 25.29 -13.55 -19.20
C LEU A 657 26.31 -13.14 -20.28
N TRP A 658 25.87 -12.94 -21.51
CA TRP A 658 26.76 -12.63 -22.63
C TRP A 658 27.38 -11.23 -22.54
N THR A 659 26.64 -10.24 -22.00
CA THR A 659 27.19 -8.91 -21.76
C THR A 659 28.28 -8.95 -20.68
N GLU A 660 28.09 -9.71 -19.62
CA GLU A 660 29.05 -9.83 -18.53
C GLU A 660 30.28 -10.65 -18.92
N LEU A 661 30.09 -11.74 -19.66
CA LEU A 661 31.22 -12.49 -20.23
C LEU A 661 32.07 -11.65 -21.18
N THR A 662 31.44 -10.77 -21.96
CA THR A 662 32.16 -9.85 -22.85
C THR A 662 32.94 -8.81 -22.04
N LYS A 663 32.35 -8.21 -21.01
CA LYS A 663 33.04 -7.30 -20.08
C LYS A 663 34.20 -7.98 -19.38
N TYR A 664 34.00 -9.22 -18.90
CA TYR A 664 35.06 -10.02 -18.28
C TYR A 664 36.22 -10.26 -19.22
N SER A 665 35.96 -10.65 -20.49
CA SER A 665 36.98 -10.86 -21.52
C SER A 665 37.85 -9.62 -21.76
N ILE A 666 37.23 -8.42 -21.73
CA ILE A 666 37.92 -7.14 -21.93
C ILE A 666 38.78 -6.80 -20.72
N ASN A 667 38.18 -6.89 -19.51
CA ASN A 667 38.83 -6.45 -18.26
C ASN A 667 39.98 -7.36 -17.81
N ALA A 668 39.88 -8.67 -18.06
CA ALA A 668 40.89 -9.64 -17.65
C ALA A 668 42.12 -9.69 -18.56
N GLU A 669 42.13 -9.00 -19.72
CA GLU A 669 43.15 -9.10 -20.77
C GLU A 669 43.49 -10.58 -21.14
N ASN A 670 42.49 -11.48 -20.94
CA ASN A 670 42.67 -12.90 -21.11
C ASN A 670 42.45 -13.31 -22.57
N ALA A 671 43.55 -13.35 -23.35
CA ALA A 671 43.49 -13.67 -24.76
C ALA A 671 42.82 -15.04 -25.02
N THR A 672 42.96 -16.00 -24.11
CA THR A 672 42.37 -17.34 -24.25
C THR A 672 40.87 -17.32 -24.08
N PHE A 673 40.34 -16.48 -23.16
CA PHE A 673 38.92 -16.32 -22.95
C PHE A 673 38.26 -15.55 -24.10
N SER A 674 38.95 -14.53 -24.63
CA SER A 674 38.50 -13.79 -25.81
C SER A 674 38.43 -14.69 -27.06
N GLU A 675 39.38 -15.65 -27.22
CA GLU A 675 39.31 -16.65 -28.26
C GLU A 675 38.16 -17.63 -28.09
N LEU A 676 37.84 -18.01 -26.84
CA LEU A 676 36.67 -18.84 -26.50
C LEU A 676 35.37 -18.15 -26.92
N LEU A 677 35.17 -16.85 -26.58
CA LEU A 677 34.00 -16.10 -26.98
C LEU A 677 33.87 -15.97 -28.50
N THR A 678 34.99 -15.77 -29.23
CA THR A 678 34.98 -15.71 -30.68
C THR A 678 34.54 -17.05 -31.31
N ARG A 679 34.91 -18.19 -30.71
CA ARG A 679 34.47 -19.52 -31.14
C ARG A 679 32.98 -19.75 -30.83
N ILE A 680 32.49 -19.20 -29.71
CA ILE A 680 31.08 -19.23 -29.36
C ILE A 680 30.25 -18.40 -30.36
N GLU A 681 30.71 -17.22 -30.74
CA GLU A 681 30.08 -16.40 -31.78
C GLU A 681 30.06 -17.12 -33.15
N ALA A 682 31.10 -17.92 -33.41
CA ALA A 682 31.14 -18.79 -34.58
C ALA A 682 30.25 -20.05 -34.46
N LYS A 683 29.48 -20.18 -33.35
CA LYS A 683 28.54 -21.27 -33.06
C LYS A 683 29.23 -22.67 -33.02
N GLU A 684 30.47 -22.78 -32.51
CA GLU A 684 31.15 -24.03 -32.31
C GLU A 684 30.64 -24.79 -31.07
N ASP A 685 30.01 -25.96 -31.21
CA ASP A 685 29.45 -26.76 -30.13
C ASP A 685 30.43 -27.05 -28.97
N ILE A 686 31.71 -27.26 -29.32
CA ILE A 686 32.77 -27.55 -28.35
C ILE A 686 33.01 -26.32 -27.45
N ALA A 687 32.96 -25.13 -28.00
CA ALA A 687 33.19 -23.91 -27.24
C ALA A 687 32.12 -23.67 -26.18
N PHE A 688 30.84 -24.00 -26.44
CA PHE A 688 29.75 -23.94 -25.42
C PHE A 688 30.00 -24.97 -24.30
N THR A 689 30.53 -26.14 -24.61
CA THR A 689 30.86 -27.13 -23.60
C THR A 689 32.06 -26.69 -22.74
N GLU A 690 33.07 -26.04 -23.35
CA GLU A 690 34.20 -25.44 -22.63
C GLU A 690 33.70 -24.32 -21.70
N LEU A 691 32.81 -23.44 -22.17
CA LEU A 691 32.20 -22.36 -21.34
C LEU A 691 31.39 -22.96 -20.18
N SER A 692 30.52 -23.93 -20.46
CA SER A 692 29.73 -24.61 -19.44
C SER A 692 30.61 -25.22 -18.35
N THR A 693 31.73 -25.88 -18.76
CA THR A 693 32.68 -26.46 -17.81
C THR A 693 33.39 -25.41 -16.99
N TRP A 694 33.77 -24.28 -17.61
CA TRP A 694 34.40 -23.16 -16.91
C TRP A 694 33.48 -22.55 -15.88
N ILE A 695 32.18 -22.33 -16.20
CA ILE A 695 31.17 -21.83 -15.26
C ILE A 695 30.97 -22.78 -14.08
N LEU A 696 30.97 -24.11 -14.32
CA LEU A 696 30.70 -25.09 -13.26
C LEU A 696 31.92 -25.40 -12.37
N GLU A 697 33.12 -25.26 -12.88
CA GLU A 697 34.36 -25.67 -12.19
C GLU A 697 35.16 -24.48 -11.63
N ASN A 698 34.83 -23.23 -12.02
CA ASN A 698 35.55 -22.04 -11.59
C ASN A 698 34.61 -21.15 -10.75
N GLU A 699 35.05 -20.77 -9.56
CA GLU A 699 34.32 -19.93 -8.64
C GLU A 699 33.94 -18.57 -9.27
N GLU A 700 34.90 -17.94 -9.97
CA GLU A 700 34.71 -16.68 -10.69
C GLU A 700 33.71 -16.84 -11.86
N GLY A 701 33.76 -17.96 -12.57
CA GLY A 701 32.81 -18.29 -13.62
C GLY A 701 31.39 -18.50 -13.09
N PHE A 702 31.28 -19.15 -11.95
CA PHE A 702 30.03 -19.39 -11.29
C PHE A 702 29.40 -18.06 -10.77
N GLU A 703 30.19 -17.23 -10.07
CA GLU A 703 29.74 -15.94 -9.58
C GLU A 703 29.26 -15.02 -10.71
N LEU A 704 29.94 -15.01 -11.84
CA LEU A 704 29.58 -14.19 -13.00
C LEU A 704 28.31 -14.70 -13.70
N ALA A 705 28.10 -16.02 -13.74
CA ALA A 705 26.98 -16.62 -14.46
C ALA A 705 25.72 -16.77 -13.61
N SER A 706 25.82 -16.96 -12.29
CA SER A 706 24.72 -17.26 -11.40
C SER A 706 23.59 -16.20 -11.39
N PRO A 707 23.83 -14.90 -11.62
CA PRO A 707 22.76 -13.91 -11.73
C PRO A 707 21.92 -14.04 -13.01
N TYR A 708 22.40 -14.74 -14.02
CA TYR A 708 21.79 -14.79 -15.35
C TYR A 708 21.47 -16.18 -15.85
N LEU A 709 22.04 -17.21 -15.23
CA LEU A 709 21.95 -18.60 -15.67
C LEU A 709 21.51 -19.51 -14.53
N SER A 710 20.46 -20.30 -14.74
CA SER A 710 20.01 -21.29 -13.76
C SER A 710 21.07 -22.39 -13.55
N ASP A 711 21.10 -22.98 -12.35
CA ASP A 711 22.04 -24.06 -11.97
C ASP A 711 22.04 -25.23 -12.96
N ASN A 712 20.87 -25.53 -13.52
CA ASN A 712 20.72 -26.60 -14.52
C ASN A 712 21.01 -26.17 -15.96
N GLN A 713 21.38 -24.90 -16.18
CA GLN A 713 21.65 -24.27 -17.48
C GLN A 713 20.51 -24.39 -18.50
N LYS A 714 19.27 -24.51 -18.05
CA LYS A 714 18.10 -24.62 -18.91
C LYS A 714 17.40 -23.29 -19.10
N GLN A 715 17.65 -22.36 -18.21
CA GLN A 715 17.01 -21.05 -18.22
C GLN A 715 18.07 -19.96 -18.15
N MET A 716 17.89 -18.91 -18.93
CA MET A 716 18.72 -17.71 -18.94
C MET A 716 17.83 -16.47 -18.78
N VAL A 717 18.32 -15.51 -18.02
CA VAL A 717 17.64 -14.25 -17.72
C VAL A 717 18.41 -13.09 -18.34
N ILE A 718 17.70 -12.20 -19.01
CA ILE A 718 18.18 -10.90 -19.47
C ILE A 718 17.50 -9.86 -18.58
N ARG A 719 18.27 -8.97 -18.00
CA ARG A 719 17.77 -7.86 -17.16
C ARG A 719 17.78 -6.58 -17.96
N PHE A 720 16.73 -5.81 -17.84
CA PHE A 720 16.62 -4.48 -18.45
C PHE A 720 15.75 -3.57 -17.59
N GLN A 721 15.83 -2.27 -17.86
CA GLN A 721 14.97 -1.27 -17.22
C GLN A 721 14.09 -0.61 -18.27
N ALA A 722 12.91 -0.15 -17.85
CA ALA A 722 12.01 0.58 -18.71
C ALA A 722 11.47 1.81 -17.98
N ALA A 723 11.16 2.86 -18.73
CA ALA A 723 10.56 4.08 -18.20
C ALA A 723 9.07 3.84 -17.91
N ILE A 724 8.77 3.35 -16.72
CA ILE A 724 7.41 3.12 -16.21
C ILE A 724 7.09 4.20 -15.19
N LEU A 725 6.38 5.24 -15.64
CA LEU A 725 6.01 6.38 -14.80
C LEU A 725 4.69 6.15 -14.05
N ASP A 726 3.81 5.33 -14.62
CA ASP A 726 2.50 5.02 -14.06
C ASP A 726 2.03 3.62 -14.48
N TRP A 727 0.89 3.20 -13.93
CA TRP A 727 0.30 1.91 -14.24
C TRP A 727 -0.17 1.79 -15.71
N GLU A 728 -0.56 2.89 -16.36
CA GLU A 728 -0.97 2.91 -17.76
C GLU A 728 0.24 2.57 -18.65
N ALA A 729 1.42 3.12 -18.33
CA ALA A 729 2.68 2.80 -19.00
C ALA A 729 3.11 1.33 -18.79
N SER A 730 2.89 0.79 -17.58
CA SER A 730 3.14 -0.63 -17.26
C SER A 730 2.29 -1.55 -18.12
N VAL A 731 0.98 -1.33 -18.21
CA VAL A 731 0.06 -2.12 -19.03
C VAL A 731 0.43 -2.01 -20.51
N GLU A 732 0.73 -0.80 -20.99
CA GLU A 732 1.14 -0.60 -22.38
C GLU A 732 2.44 -1.34 -22.74
N LEU A 733 3.41 -1.33 -21.83
CA LEU A 733 4.67 -2.07 -22.02
C LEU A 733 4.41 -3.58 -22.03
N GLU A 734 3.60 -4.08 -21.09
CA GLU A 734 3.21 -5.49 -21.03
C GLU A 734 2.53 -5.94 -22.33
N GLU A 735 1.54 -5.20 -22.81
CA GLU A 735 0.86 -5.50 -24.08
C GLU A 735 1.84 -5.49 -25.27
N ASN A 736 2.75 -4.52 -25.31
CA ASN A 736 3.76 -4.40 -26.36
C ASN A 736 4.71 -5.61 -26.34
N LEU A 737 5.23 -5.96 -25.16
CA LEU A 737 6.10 -7.13 -24.99
C LEU A 737 5.37 -8.44 -25.35
N ASN A 738 4.14 -8.63 -24.90
CA ASN A 738 3.33 -9.81 -25.25
C ASN A 738 3.09 -9.93 -26.76
N ASN A 739 2.77 -8.81 -27.42
CA ASN A 739 2.59 -8.77 -28.87
C ASN A 739 3.90 -9.12 -29.61
N LYS A 740 5.02 -8.64 -29.12
CA LYS A 740 6.34 -8.96 -29.70
C LYS A 740 6.72 -10.40 -29.45
N LEU A 741 6.49 -10.94 -28.24
CA LEU A 741 6.73 -12.34 -27.89
C LEU A 741 5.93 -13.29 -28.78
N SER A 742 4.71 -12.95 -29.12
CA SER A 742 3.87 -13.77 -30.00
C SER A 742 4.47 -13.97 -31.40
N ASN A 743 5.38 -13.11 -31.82
CA ASN A 743 6.11 -13.19 -33.08
C ASN A 743 7.42 -13.96 -32.97
N LEU A 744 7.94 -14.18 -31.74
CA LEU A 744 9.09 -15.01 -31.50
C LEU A 744 8.67 -16.48 -31.45
N THR A 745 8.91 -17.20 -32.52
CA THR A 745 8.67 -18.64 -32.58
C THR A 745 9.98 -19.38 -32.60
N ASN A 746 10.26 -20.12 -31.53
CA ASN A 746 11.40 -21.02 -31.46
C ASN A 746 10.90 -22.41 -31.05
N ASP A 747 11.37 -23.46 -31.75
CA ASP A 747 10.93 -24.84 -31.49
C ASP A 747 11.48 -25.35 -30.15
N ASN A 748 12.69 -24.90 -29.79
CA ASN A 748 13.46 -25.40 -28.66
C ASN A 748 13.32 -24.57 -27.38
N PHE A 749 12.92 -23.29 -27.51
CA PHE A 749 12.85 -22.34 -26.38
C PHE A 749 11.47 -21.69 -26.23
N THR A 750 11.16 -21.34 -25.00
CA THR A 750 10.03 -20.46 -24.63
C THR A 750 10.56 -19.14 -24.10
N TYR A 751 9.77 -18.10 -24.28
CA TYR A 751 10.10 -16.75 -23.85
C TYR A 751 9.03 -16.26 -22.89
N ALA A 752 9.44 -15.62 -21.82
CA ALA A 752 8.56 -14.97 -20.86
C ALA A 752 9.22 -13.69 -20.34
N PHE A 753 8.45 -12.87 -19.65
CA PHE A 753 9.01 -11.72 -18.94
C PHE A 753 8.28 -11.54 -17.61
N THR A 754 8.96 -10.92 -16.66
CA THR A 754 8.42 -10.58 -15.35
C THR A 754 9.16 -9.39 -14.76
N GLY A 755 8.60 -8.78 -13.74
CA GLY A 755 9.21 -7.68 -13.01
C GLY A 755 8.18 -6.95 -12.15
N ASP A 756 8.62 -6.38 -11.06
CA ASP A 756 7.74 -5.70 -10.09
C ASP A 756 6.85 -4.64 -10.75
N ASP A 757 7.42 -3.82 -11.62
CA ASP A 757 6.70 -2.72 -12.24
C ASP A 757 5.67 -3.18 -13.28
N LEU A 758 5.89 -4.30 -13.95
CA LEU A 758 4.90 -4.94 -14.82
C LEU A 758 3.75 -5.52 -14.00
N ILE A 759 4.07 -6.13 -12.85
CA ILE A 759 3.06 -6.71 -11.96
C ILE A 759 2.12 -5.64 -11.41
N ILE A 760 2.58 -4.41 -11.18
CA ILE A 760 1.70 -3.30 -10.74
C ILE A 760 0.60 -3.00 -11.76
N GLY A 761 0.91 -2.99 -13.04
CA GLY A 761 -0.09 -2.85 -14.10
C GLY A 761 -1.15 -3.96 -14.02
N MET A 762 -0.70 -5.21 -13.88
CA MET A 762 -1.57 -6.37 -13.72
C MET A 762 -2.42 -6.30 -12.45
N VAL A 763 -1.85 -5.90 -11.31
CA VAL A 763 -2.58 -5.69 -10.04
C VAL A 763 -3.72 -4.71 -10.26
N THR A 764 -3.45 -3.62 -10.95
CA THR A 764 -4.43 -2.56 -11.20
C THR A 764 -5.57 -3.03 -12.11
N GLU A 765 -5.26 -3.73 -13.19
CA GLU A 765 -6.26 -4.30 -14.09
C GLU A 765 -7.13 -5.34 -13.37
N GLU A 766 -6.52 -6.20 -12.58
CA GLU A 766 -7.24 -7.23 -11.84
C GLU A 766 -8.12 -6.66 -10.73
N ILE A 767 -7.70 -5.60 -10.05
CA ILE A 767 -8.54 -4.84 -9.12
C ILE A 767 -9.83 -4.38 -9.82
N SER A 768 -9.72 -3.80 -11.02
CA SER A 768 -10.87 -3.36 -11.79
C SER A 768 -11.82 -4.51 -12.14
N THR A 769 -11.27 -5.59 -12.68
CA THR A 769 -12.03 -6.78 -13.08
C THR A 769 -12.70 -7.43 -11.88
N ASN A 770 -11.99 -7.61 -10.77
CA ASN A 770 -12.53 -8.20 -9.54
C ASN A 770 -13.65 -7.36 -8.94
N SER A 771 -13.60 -6.04 -9.03
CA SER A 771 -14.67 -5.15 -8.57
C SER A 771 -15.98 -5.42 -9.31
N VAL A 772 -15.92 -5.51 -10.63
CA VAL A 772 -17.09 -5.77 -11.47
C VAL A 772 -17.62 -7.18 -11.23
N VAL A 773 -16.75 -8.18 -11.26
CA VAL A 773 -17.12 -9.60 -11.12
C VAL A 773 -17.72 -9.89 -9.74
N SER A 774 -17.05 -9.44 -8.66
CA SER A 774 -17.55 -9.65 -7.29
C SER A 774 -18.89 -8.96 -7.07
N THR A 775 -19.04 -7.72 -7.52
CA THR A 775 -20.31 -6.97 -7.44
C THR A 775 -21.42 -7.65 -8.23
N ALA A 776 -21.14 -8.15 -9.42
CA ALA A 776 -22.12 -8.88 -10.23
C ALA A 776 -22.56 -10.18 -9.56
N ILE A 777 -21.63 -10.98 -9.04
CA ILE A 777 -21.93 -12.24 -8.34
C ILE A 777 -22.78 -11.99 -7.10
N VAL A 778 -22.39 -11.04 -6.27
CA VAL A 778 -23.15 -10.66 -5.07
C VAL A 778 -24.55 -10.16 -5.45
N SER A 779 -24.66 -9.37 -6.53
CA SER A 779 -25.94 -8.90 -7.06
C SER A 779 -26.87 -10.06 -7.41
N VAL A 780 -26.35 -11.07 -8.11
CA VAL A 780 -27.13 -12.27 -8.49
C VAL A 780 -27.54 -13.08 -7.26
N ILE A 781 -26.60 -13.31 -6.33
CA ILE A 781 -26.88 -14.09 -5.11
C ILE A 781 -27.96 -13.39 -4.27
N ILE A 782 -27.82 -12.08 -4.04
CA ILE A 782 -28.79 -11.29 -3.27
C ILE A 782 -30.15 -11.30 -3.96
N LEU A 783 -30.21 -11.16 -5.28
CA LEU A 783 -31.45 -11.23 -6.03
C LEU A 783 -32.14 -12.59 -5.85
N ILE A 784 -31.39 -13.69 -6.04
CA ILE A 784 -31.89 -15.04 -5.85
C ILE A 784 -32.37 -15.24 -4.42
N MET A 785 -31.60 -14.80 -3.43
CA MET A 785 -31.94 -14.91 -2.02
C MET A 785 -33.22 -14.15 -1.68
N LEU A 786 -33.37 -12.90 -2.11
CA LEU A 786 -34.57 -12.09 -1.85
C LEU A 786 -35.80 -12.70 -2.54
N ILE A 787 -35.67 -13.21 -3.78
CA ILE A 787 -36.71 -13.90 -4.49
C ILE A 787 -37.12 -15.17 -3.74
N THR A 788 -36.15 -15.97 -3.28
CA THR A 788 -36.37 -17.23 -2.58
C THR A 788 -37.05 -16.99 -1.23
N ILE A 789 -36.57 -16.04 -0.41
CA ILE A 789 -37.19 -15.68 0.88
C ILE A 789 -38.65 -15.28 0.66
N ASN A 790 -38.93 -14.37 -0.26
CA ASN A 790 -40.30 -13.87 -0.50
C ASN A 790 -41.20 -14.95 -1.17
N PHE A 791 -40.63 -15.88 -1.94
CA PHE A 791 -41.38 -17.01 -2.47
C PHE A 791 -41.87 -17.98 -1.37
N PHE A 792 -40.99 -18.30 -0.40
CA PHE A 792 -41.34 -19.20 0.69
C PHE A 792 -42.26 -18.55 1.73
N ASP A 793 -42.05 -17.26 2.03
CA ASP A 793 -42.83 -16.53 3.03
C ASP A 793 -44.23 -16.15 2.49
N ASN A 794 -44.30 -15.53 1.32
CA ASN A 794 -45.52 -14.91 0.81
C ASN A 794 -45.97 -15.43 -0.56
N LYS A 795 -45.27 -16.43 -1.10
CA LYS A 795 -45.49 -16.97 -2.48
C LYS A 795 -45.42 -15.90 -3.58
N ASP A 796 -44.71 -14.78 -3.30
CA ASP A 796 -44.53 -13.66 -4.23
C ASP A 796 -43.09 -13.42 -4.58
N PRO A 797 -42.53 -14.09 -5.62
CA PRO A 797 -41.15 -13.94 -6.04
C PRO A 797 -40.82 -12.54 -6.59
N ILE A 798 -41.81 -11.87 -7.21
CA ILE A 798 -41.61 -10.56 -7.82
C ILE A 798 -41.34 -9.49 -6.74
N ARG A 799 -41.88 -9.68 -5.55
CA ARG A 799 -41.63 -8.80 -4.41
C ARG A 799 -40.16 -8.80 -4.02
N GLY A 800 -39.50 -9.96 -4.03
CA GLY A 800 -38.05 -10.04 -3.78
C GLY A 800 -37.24 -9.24 -4.80
N ALA A 801 -37.58 -9.32 -6.08
CA ALA A 801 -36.97 -8.52 -7.13
C ALA A 801 -37.20 -7.02 -6.96
N VAL A 802 -38.41 -6.61 -6.54
CA VAL A 802 -38.74 -5.21 -6.23
C VAL A 802 -37.92 -4.68 -5.07
N MET A 803 -37.63 -5.48 -4.03
CA MET A 803 -36.78 -5.12 -2.92
C MET A 803 -35.32 -4.99 -3.30
N ALA A 804 -34.85 -5.72 -4.32
CA ALA A 804 -33.47 -5.65 -4.80
C ALA A 804 -33.19 -4.42 -5.67
N LEU A 805 -34.16 -3.92 -6.42
CA LEU A 805 -33.97 -2.84 -7.39
C LEU A 805 -33.37 -1.55 -6.81
N PRO A 806 -33.82 -1.04 -5.64
CA PRO A 806 -33.23 0.15 -5.02
C PRO A 806 -31.74 -0.03 -4.71
N LEU A 807 -31.29 -1.23 -4.37
CA LEU A 807 -29.89 -1.53 -4.03
C LEU A 807 -28.99 -1.41 -5.25
N PHE A 808 -29.41 -1.93 -6.39
CA PHE A 808 -28.65 -1.83 -7.64
C PHE A 808 -28.48 -0.36 -8.07
N ILE A 809 -29.53 0.47 -7.88
CA ILE A 809 -29.44 1.90 -8.15
C ILE A 809 -28.44 2.56 -7.22
N VAL A 810 -28.40 2.19 -5.94
CA VAL A 810 -27.44 2.73 -4.97
C VAL A 810 -25.99 2.35 -5.35
N VAL A 811 -25.74 1.12 -5.80
CA VAL A 811 -24.41 0.72 -6.28
C VAL A 811 -23.96 1.61 -7.44
N CYS A 812 -24.84 1.85 -8.43
CA CYS A 812 -24.54 2.78 -9.52
C CYS A 812 -24.24 4.19 -9.02
N TRP A 813 -24.97 4.67 -8.01
CA TRP A 813 -24.72 6.00 -7.44
C TRP A 813 -23.40 6.08 -6.70
N VAL A 814 -23.01 5.04 -5.97
CA VAL A 814 -21.74 5.01 -5.23
C VAL A 814 -20.55 5.03 -6.20
N TYR A 815 -20.52 4.08 -7.16
CA TYR A 815 -19.44 4.06 -8.15
C TYR A 815 -19.42 5.32 -9.03
N GLY A 816 -20.60 5.80 -9.44
CA GLY A 816 -20.70 7.04 -10.23
C GLY A 816 -20.18 8.26 -9.47
N MET A 817 -20.42 8.33 -8.18
CA MET A 817 -19.94 9.43 -7.37
C MET A 817 -18.42 9.37 -7.19
N LEU A 818 -17.85 8.18 -6.95
CA LEU A 818 -16.41 8.00 -6.89
C LEU A 818 -15.72 8.48 -8.17
N GLY A 819 -16.26 8.10 -9.34
CA GLY A 819 -15.71 8.55 -10.63
C GLY A 819 -15.87 10.06 -10.86
N LEU A 820 -17.02 10.66 -10.50
CA LEU A 820 -17.22 12.11 -10.64
C LEU A 820 -16.28 12.94 -9.75
N PHE A 821 -15.90 12.42 -8.58
CA PHE A 821 -14.96 13.08 -7.69
C PHE A 821 -13.49 12.75 -8.03
N GLY A 822 -13.24 11.93 -9.05
CA GLY A 822 -11.89 11.57 -9.46
C GLY A 822 -11.18 10.61 -8.52
N PHE A 823 -11.94 9.88 -7.68
CA PHE A 823 -11.35 8.86 -6.82
C PHE A 823 -10.94 7.64 -7.62
N LEU A 824 -9.76 7.11 -7.32
CA LEU A 824 -9.27 5.88 -7.93
C LEU A 824 -9.92 4.65 -7.29
N LEU A 825 -10.17 3.65 -8.11
CA LEU A 825 -10.62 2.34 -7.64
C LEU A 825 -9.40 1.54 -7.17
N ASN A 826 -9.04 1.72 -5.92
CA ASN A 826 -7.94 0.99 -5.30
C ASN A 826 -8.39 -0.35 -4.67
N ALA A 827 -7.43 -1.11 -4.17
CA ALA A 827 -7.64 -2.44 -3.61
C ALA A 827 -8.68 -2.51 -2.47
N GLN A 828 -8.82 -1.46 -1.67
CA GLN A 828 -9.78 -1.40 -0.57
C GLN A 828 -11.17 -0.94 -1.06
N VAL A 829 -11.21 -0.01 -1.99
CA VAL A 829 -12.46 0.54 -2.56
C VAL A 829 -13.15 -0.46 -3.50
N VAL A 830 -12.39 -1.38 -4.07
CA VAL A 830 -12.94 -2.47 -4.93
C VAL A 830 -14.09 -3.22 -4.25
N THR A 831 -14.04 -3.31 -2.93
CA THR A 831 -15.00 -4.07 -2.13
C THR A 831 -16.35 -3.35 -1.97
N ILE A 832 -16.42 -2.08 -2.36
CA ILE A 832 -17.55 -1.20 -2.02
C ILE A 832 -18.88 -1.63 -2.66
N GLY A 833 -18.85 -2.18 -3.88
CA GLY A 833 -20.06 -2.62 -4.58
C GLY A 833 -20.73 -3.80 -3.88
N ALA A 834 -19.95 -4.83 -3.59
CA ALA A 834 -20.42 -6.02 -2.89
C ALA A 834 -20.91 -5.69 -1.47
N LEU A 835 -20.20 -4.81 -0.77
CA LEU A 835 -20.53 -4.39 0.58
C LEU A 835 -21.76 -3.48 0.64
N THR A 836 -21.91 -2.58 -0.33
CA THR A 836 -23.12 -1.74 -0.46
C THR A 836 -24.35 -2.59 -0.62
N LEU A 837 -24.27 -3.66 -1.42
CA LEU A 837 -25.33 -4.63 -1.61
C LEU A 837 -25.62 -5.39 -0.31
N GLY A 838 -24.59 -5.95 0.34
CA GLY A 838 -24.72 -6.73 1.58
C GLY A 838 -25.41 -5.93 2.68
N LEU A 839 -24.83 -4.79 3.05
CA LEU A 839 -25.37 -3.91 4.11
C LEU A 839 -26.70 -3.24 3.74
N GLY A 840 -26.90 -2.96 2.45
CA GLY A 840 -28.11 -2.32 1.97
C GLY A 840 -29.36 -3.21 2.00
N VAL A 841 -29.18 -4.54 1.85
CA VAL A 841 -30.27 -5.51 1.87
C VAL A 841 -31.08 -5.44 3.15
N ASP A 842 -30.43 -5.28 4.27
CA ASP A 842 -31.06 -5.22 5.58
C ASP A 842 -32.10 -4.10 5.64
N TYR A 843 -31.78 -2.94 5.12
CA TYR A 843 -32.73 -1.81 5.08
C TYR A 843 -33.93 -2.11 4.19
N SER A 844 -33.70 -2.74 3.04
CA SER A 844 -34.78 -3.09 2.11
C SER A 844 -35.69 -4.19 2.68
N VAL A 845 -35.12 -5.21 3.30
CA VAL A 845 -35.90 -6.32 3.92
C VAL A 845 -36.68 -5.81 5.12
N HIS A 846 -36.06 -5.13 6.07
CA HIS A 846 -36.73 -4.63 7.26
C HIS A 846 -37.84 -3.63 6.95
N PHE A 847 -37.58 -2.70 6.02
CA PHE A 847 -38.59 -1.73 5.62
C PHE A 847 -39.76 -2.39 4.86
N GLY A 848 -39.45 -3.27 3.91
CA GLY A 848 -40.42 -3.94 3.10
C GLY A 848 -41.36 -4.85 3.91
N THR A 849 -40.78 -5.66 4.81
CA THR A 849 -41.57 -6.55 5.69
C THR A 849 -42.47 -5.75 6.64
N ARG A 850 -41.94 -4.67 7.21
CA ARG A 850 -42.73 -3.81 8.11
C ARG A 850 -43.84 -3.08 7.39
N MET A 851 -43.59 -2.58 6.19
CA MET A 851 -44.62 -1.92 5.38
C MET A 851 -45.77 -2.87 5.02
N GLU A 852 -45.51 -4.14 4.82
CA GLU A 852 -46.50 -5.20 4.60
C GLU A 852 -47.32 -5.45 5.86
N GLU A 853 -46.65 -5.64 7.03
CA GLU A 853 -47.35 -5.78 8.29
C GLU A 853 -48.33 -4.61 8.53
N GLU A 854 -47.93 -3.38 8.20
CA GLU A 854 -48.84 -2.20 8.33
C GLU A 854 -49.99 -2.25 7.30
N ALA A 855 -49.75 -2.80 6.11
CA ALA A 855 -50.81 -2.98 5.11
C ALA A 855 -51.79 -4.07 5.52
N GLU A 856 -51.31 -5.19 6.09
CA GLU A 856 -52.19 -6.26 6.63
C GLU A 856 -53.01 -5.77 7.85
N LEU A 857 -52.39 -4.97 8.75
CA LEU A 857 -53.09 -4.40 9.91
C LEU A 857 -54.14 -3.36 9.54
N ASN A 858 -54.00 -2.70 8.41
CA ASN A 858 -54.93 -1.68 7.92
C ASN A 858 -55.10 -1.80 6.38
N PRO A 859 -55.79 -2.82 5.88
CA PRO A 859 -55.97 -3.04 4.43
C PRO A 859 -56.61 -1.88 3.67
N ASN A 860 -57.45 -1.07 4.33
CA ASN A 860 -58.08 0.11 3.74
C ASN A 860 -57.23 1.38 3.85
N GLY A 861 -56.01 1.27 4.37
CA GLY A 861 -55.10 2.41 4.54
C GLY A 861 -54.53 2.94 3.24
N SER A 862 -54.01 4.14 3.26
CA SER A 862 -53.29 4.72 2.14
C SER A 862 -51.78 4.31 2.17
N ILE A 863 -51.14 4.32 1.00
CA ILE A 863 -49.67 4.11 0.91
C ILE A 863 -48.94 5.09 1.79
N ALA A 864 -49.45 6.33 1.92
CA ALA A 864 -48.91 7.37 2.81
C ALA A 864 -48.95 6.93 4.27
N GLU A 865 -50.03 6.35 4.74
CA GLU A 865 -50.21 5.87 6.12
C GLU A 865 -49.30 4.68 6.42
N TRP A 866 -49.24 3.66 5.56
CA TRP A 866 -48.34 2.53 5.71
C TRP A 866 -46.89 2.95 5.75
N THR A 867 -46.47 3.81 4.79
CA THR A 867 -45.09 4.33 4.75
C THR A 867 -44.80 5.17 5.99
N SER A 868 -45.70 6.09 6.41
CA SER A 868 -45.48 6.96 7.57
C SER A 868 -45.31 6.17 8.85
N LYS A 869 -46.14 5.13 9.07
CA LYS A 869 -46.04 4.24 10.23
C LYS A 869 -44.75 3.42 10.20
N THR A 870 -44.35 2.88 9.02
CA THR A 870 -43.13 2.14 8.84
C THR A 870 -41.91 3.03 9.12
N VAL A 871 -41.88 4.25 8.62
CA VAL A 871 -40.82 5.24 8.92
C VAL A 871 -40.74 5.55 10.40
N CYS A 872 -41.87 5.71 11.08
CA CYS A 872 -41.90 5.98 12.50
C CYS A 872 -41.41 4.85 13.38
N THR A 873 -41.58 3.64 12.98
CA THR A 873 -41.18 2.42 13.72
C THR A 873 -39.81 1.92 13.26
N THR A 874 -39.81 1.11 12.23
CA THR A 874 -38.62 0.47 11.66
C THR A 874 -37.62 1.46 11.06
N GLY A 875 -38.11 2.50 10.36
CA GLY A 875 -37.26 3.55 9.77
C GLY A 875 -36.40 4.28 10.80
N ARG A 876 -36.92 4.46 12.03
CA ARG A 876 -36.10 5.05 13.12
C ARG A 876 -35.02 4.11 13.63
N ALA A 877 -35.27 2.82 13.67
CA ALA A 877 -34.28 1.85 14.03
C ALA A 877 -33.18 1.74 12.94
N MET A 878 -33.59 1.64 11.68
CA MET A 878 -32.70 1.66 10.51
C MET A 878 -31.83 2.94 10.48
N GLY A 879 -32.43 4.12 10.75
CA GLY A 879 -31.67 5.37 10.83
C GLY A 879 -30.63 5.38 11.95
N ALA A 880 -30.92 4.74 13.09
CA ALA A 880 -29.94 4.60 14.16
C ALA A 880 -28.82 3.61 13.78
N ALA A 881 -29.17 2.50 13.14
CA ALA A 881 -28.24 1.52 12.59
C ALA A 881 -27.32 2.15 11.55
N ALA A 882 -27.90 2.83 10.57
CA ALA A 882 -27.12 3.55 9.55
C ALA A 882 -26.16 4.60 10.17
N LEU A 883 -26.60 5.31 11.21
CA LEU A 883 -25.76 6.30 11.90
C LEU A 883 -24.60 5.63 12.67
N THR A 884 -24.83 4.47 13.29
CA THR A 884 -23.76 3.72 13.97
C THR A 884 -22.75 3.21 12.95
N THR A 885 -23.22 2.59 11.88
CA THR A 885 -22.36 1.98 10.87
C THR A 885 -21.62 3.04 10.05
N ALA A 886 -22.30 4.04 9.52
CA ALA A 886 -21.65 5.16 8.81
C ALA A 886 -20.71 5.96 9.72
N GLY A 887 -21.10 6.20 10.98
CA GLY A 887 -20.24 6.84 11.97
C GLY A 887 -18.99 6.02 12.29
N GLY A 888 -19.12 4.71 12.43
CA GLY A 888 -17.98 3.81 12.60
C GLY A 888 -16.99 3.86 11.45
N PHE A 889 -17.49 3.80 10.20
CA PHE A 889 -16.65 3.93 9.00
C PHE A 889 -16.03 5.31 8.86
N SER A 890 -16.72 6.38 9.29
CA SER A 890 -16.17 7.75 9.25
C SER A 890 -14.93 7.93 10.12
N VAL A 891 -14.65 7.03 11.06
CA VAL A 891 -13.41 7.05 11.83
C VAL A 891 -12.20 6.79 10.94
N LEU A 892 -12.35 6.01 9.88
CA LEU A 892 -11.28 5.73 8.92
C LEU A 892 -10.83 6.98 8.14
N LEU A 893 -11.63 8.06 8.12
CA LEU A 893 -11.21 9.35 7.56
C LEU A 893 -10.03 10.00 8.29
N LEU A 894 -9.77 9.55 9.50
CA LEU A 894 -8.66 10.02 10.34
C LEU A 894 -7.40 9.15 10.19
N SER A 895 -7.45 8.16 9.31
CA SER A 895 -6.28 7.36 8.96
C SER A 895 -5.26 8.23 8.24
N SER A 896 -3.98 7.90 8.40
CA SER A 896 -2.92 8.44 7.56
C SER A 896 -2.85 7.73 6.20
N LEU A 897 -3.43 6.52 6.09
CA LEU A 897 -3.47 5.75 4.85
C LEU A 897 -4.63 6.22 3.94
N GLU A 898 -4.31 6.74 2.77
CA GLU A 898 -5.30 7.24 1.81
C GLU A 898 -6.36 6.20 1.42
N PRO A 899 -6.04 4.93 1.16
CA PRO A 899 -7.04 3.92 0.86
C PRO A 899 -8.06 3.69 1.99
N LEU A 900 -7.64 3.81 3.25
CA LEU A 900 -8.54 3.68 4.39
C LEU A 900 -9.46 4.91 4.52
N LYS A 901 -8.96 6.12 4.24
CA LYS A 901 -9.79 7.35 4.16
C LYS A 901 -10.87 7.17 3.09
N LEU A 902 -10.47 6.76 1.87
CA LEU A 902 -11.38 6.54 0.75
C LEU A 902 -12.41 5.45 1.06
N MET A 903 -12.00 4.35 1.69
CA MET A 903 -12.90 3.30 2.14
C MET A 903 -13.92 3.83 3.17
N GLY A 904 -13.47 4.60 4.15
CA GLY A 904 -14.32 5.18 5.17
C GLY A 904 -15.41 6.09 4.61
N ILE A 905 -15.03 7.03 3.72
CA ILE A 905 -15.99 7.95 3.10
C ILE A 905 -16.96 7.21 2.18
N SER A 906 -16.45 6.29 1.38
CA SER A 906 -17.24 5.54 0.40
C SER A 906 -18.32 4.70 1.08
N PHE A 907 -17.99 4.01 2.17
CA PHE A 907 -18.96 3.21 2.93
C PHE A 907 -19.97 4.06 3.68
N ALA A 908 -19.52 5.17 4.28
CA ALA A 908 -20.46 6.09 4.95
C ALA A 908 -21.49 6.65 3.96
N ILE A 909 -21.06 6.97 2.75
CA ILE A 909 -21.95 7.42 1.66
C ILE A 909 -22.88 6.29 1.21
N ALA A 910 -22.35 5.10 0.95
CA ALA A 910 -23.12 3.94 0.50
C ALA A 910 -24.25 3.59 1.47
N ILE A 911 -23.95 3.55 2.77
CA ILE A 911 -24.95 3.26 3.81
C ILE A 911 -26.00 4.36 3.89
N SER A 912 -25.60 5.63 3.79
CA SER A 912 -26.52 6.75 3.81
C SER A 912 -27.45 6.72 2.59
N MET A 913 -26.93 6.42 1.40
CA MET A 913 -27.71 6.30 0.18
C MET A 913 -28.65 5.09 0.24
N ALA A 914 -28.21 3.93 0.74
CA ALA A 914 -29.03 2.76 0.92
C ALA A 914 -30.22 3.02 1.86
N LEU A 915 -29.98 3.72 2.99
CA LEU A 915 -31.06 4.14 3.90
C LEU A 915 -32.06 5.06 3.20
N ILE A 916 -31.59 6.10 2.51
CA ILE A 916 -32.45 7.08 1.81
C ILE A 916 -33.28 6.37 0.75
N SER A 917 -32.66 5.48 -0.04
CA SER A 917 -33.31 4.70 -1.08
C SER A 917 -34.40 3.78 -0.51
N SER A 918 -34.10 3.12 0.61
CA SER A 918 -35.10 2.24 1.28
C SER A 918 -36.27 3.01 1.90
N LEU A 919 -36.04 4.23 2.39
CA LEU A 919 -37.11 5.09 2.95
C LEU A 919 -37.97 5.80 1.88
N THR A 920 -37.42 6.01 0.68
CA THR A 920 -38.08 6.82 -0.36
C THR A 920 -38.46 6.01 -1.60
N LEU A 921 -37.51 5.33 -2.22
CA LEU A 921 -37.71 4.63 -3.48
C LEU A 921 -38.45 3.31 -3.30
N LEU A 922 -38.04 2.49 -2.32
CA LEU A 922 -38.66 1.19 -2.07
C LEU A 922 -40.19 1.28 -1.84
N PRO A 923 -40.72 2.18 -1.00
CA PRO A 923 -42.15 2.27 -0.80
C PRO A 923 -42.93 2.76 -2.05
N THR A 924 -42.31 3.50 -2.99
CA THR A 924 -42.93 3.86 -4.26
C THR A 924 -43.12 2.66 -5.18
N LEU A 925 -42.29 1.65 -5.04
CA LEU A 925 -42.34 0.39 -5.79
C LEU A 925 -43.29 -0.64 -5.14
N LEU A 926 -43.18 -0.81 -3.83
CA LEU A 926 -43.87 -1.81 -3.04
C LEU A 926 -45.33 -1.41 -2.75
N GLY A 927 -45.60 -0.13 -2.45
CA GLY A 927 -46.93 0.38 -2.05
C GLY A 927 -48.04 0.08 -3.04
N PRO A 928 -47.90 0.40 -4.33
CA PRO A 928 -48.93 0.06 -5.34
C PRO A 928 -49.23 -1.43 -5.44
N ARG A 929 -48.22 -2.27 -5.19
CA ARG A 929 -48.35 -3.73 -5.23
C ARG A 929 -49.12 -4.25 -4.02
N LEU A 930 -48.78 -3.78 -2.83
CA LEU A 930 -49.52 -4.12 -1.60
C LEU A 930 -50.99 -3.67 -1.68
N LYS A 931 -51.24 -2.49 -2.23
CA LYS A 931 -52.59 -1.98 -2.41
C LYS A 931 -53.43 -2.85 -3.35
N LYS A 932 -52.86 -3.31 -4.47
CA LYS A 932 -53.54 -4.23 -5.39
C LYS A 932 -53.82 -5.58 -4.74
N HIS A 933 -52.98 -6.09 -3.84
CA HIS A 933 -53.19 -7.34 -3.13
C HIS A 933 -54.33 -7.20 -2.10
N SER A 934 -54.37 -6.09 -1.32
CA SER A 934 -55.44 -5.84 -0.37
C SER A 934 -56.81 -5.57 -0.99
N GLU A 935 -56.88 -5.16 -2.24
CA GLU A 935 -58.14 -4.99 -3.00
C GLU A 935 -58.68 -6.32 -3.60
N GLN A 936 -57.83 -7.36 -3.63
CA GLN A 936 -58.20 -8.70 -4.17
C GLN A 936 -58.57 -9.70 -3.07
N GLU A 937 -58.16 -9.50 -1.82
CA GLU A 937 -58.64 -10.19 -0.63
C GLU A 937 -59.93 -9.53 -0.08
#